data_f7e80aa88222f5e5522c244e4256b370
#
_entry.id   f7e80aa88222f5e5522c244e4256b370
#
_cell.length_a   1.000
_cell.length_b   1.000
_cell.length_c   1.000
_cell.angle_alpha   90.00
_cell.angle_beta   90.00
_cell.angle_gamma   90.00
#
_symmetry.space_group_name_H-M   'P 1'
#
loop_
_entity.id
_entity.type
_entity.pdbx_description
1 polymer ?
#
loop_
_entity_poly.entity_id
_entity_poly.type
_entity_poly.pdbx_seq_one_letter_code
_entity_poly.pdbx_strand_id
1 'polypeptide(L)'
;MRGASVAMERRLRACAAWLCLLLAGTFATGSAFAQNLPPTGSGDKPLTAYFRETWTTRQGLPHNQVNAIEQAPDGYLWFGTWEGLVRYNGLEFHVFDRRNTPGLEDNGIRSVHATQDGAIVVGTSRGGVSVKRGDHWRHWSMADGLAQDEIMDALYDRAGRLWVATENSGISVVQPSGKVIGYDARNGMPSNVTYSLMEDRDGSMWVATAAGVVHFDRSRIERFGVESGLPDAPAFHFLQDAEGVLYVGTERGAYRRKGTRFESVSPLLPQDGVPSLARDAAGNMWFGTINNGLLRLSAKSGAVDRFSSERGLPNNRVAALMVDREGSVWAGTNGGLLRLGDAPFSTWNGDQGLSDDYVRALAEGRDGSLWVGTSRGLNRIHGGSVEASYTSADGLPGDSILSLLEDRDGSLWAGTYTAGLLRLHDGKVVAHYDNASGMPGSNQVRALEQEPDGTLWIGTTRGLVRMRDGAYRFFGAKDGLPREFIMALHLARDGSLWVGTANGSARIVGDRVQPIDASKVGDAQDVFGFHEDADGTIWMASDRGLLRYRGGKLRALGLAQGLPIDTLFAVVDDGIGDLWLTSNRGVMRVRRSDIDAVFDGRAKTLSPDHFSDADGLASAQCNGGAGPSALLDRSGNVWIATAGGVAVVDPKALNRYHRQVPPVVIEQVLANDAPVALGNALDLPAGTRKLEFHYASLSFRMPRFLHYRHRLQGVDRDWIDRGNQRVAQYTNLGPGHYRFLVEVSAPGLGQGWGKDVTTLDIEIKPLLWQRDWFRAALVLLGGLLAVAFYRWRSRHLWQRAARLEAIVEQRTSDLRDQTERLMRADQEKSALLAKLQEQSEAFERQAREDALTGLANRRSINEELARAFDRAVRNGTPLSFALLDLDHFKRINDTYSHLSGDRALVVIAGVLTAEAGGLGTVARWGGEEFAVLFENLALDEARACCERLREAVERLDCSAFAPGWKMSISGGVVERTGLAYYEKLVSRADDLLYAAKREGRNRIMG
;
A
#
# COMPACT_ATOMS: atom_id res chain seq x y z
N MET A 1 37.83 49.06 45.13
CA MET A 1 36.91 48.02 44.74
C MET A 1 35.40 48.40 44.60
N ARG A 2 35.01 49.69 44.69
CA ARG A 2 33.61 50.15 44.52
C ARG A 2 33.25 50.72 43.13
N GLY A 3 34.25 50.91 42.24
CA GLY A 3 34.06 51.49 40.91
C GLY A 3 33.74 50.44 39.78
N ALA A 4 34.19 49.17 39.96
CA ALA A 4 34.00 48.12 38.93
C ALA A 4 32.61 47.49 38.95
N SER A 5 31.92 47.50 40.11
CA SER A 5 30.58 46.93 40.27
C SER A 5 29.51 47.76 39.57
N VAL A 6 29.58 49.06 39.60
CA VAL A 6 28.62 50.00 38.98
C VAL A 6 28.67 49.96 37.42
N ALA A 7 29.89 49.78 36.89
CA ALA A 7 30.09 49.65 35.43
C ALA A 7 29.54 48.31 34.85
N MET A 8 29.65 47.27 35.64
CA MET A 8 29.12 45.94 35.24
C MET A 8 27.58 45.89 35.31
N GLU A 9 26.99 46.52 36.32
CA GLU A 9 25.53 46.62 36.47
C GLU A 9 24.87 47.48 35.37
N ARG A 10 25.53 48.57 34.94
CA ARG A 10 25.09 49.36 33.79
C ARG A 10 25.22 48.61 32.47
N ARG A 11 26.26 47.80 32.26
CA ARG A 11 26.42 46.93 31.09
C ARG A 11 25.41 45.79 31.06
N LEU A 12 25.07 45.18 32.20
CA LEU A 12 24.05 44.18 32.31
C LEU A 12 22.63 44.74 32.05
N ARG A 13 22.31 45.92 32.53
CA ARG A 13 21.04 46.62 32.24
C ARG A 13 20.95 47.07 30.78
N ALA A 14 22.03 47.49 30.15
CA ALA A 14 22.05 47.79 28.71
C ALA A 14 21.89 46.50 27.85
N CYS A 15 22.53 45.40 28.21
CA CYS A 15 22.34 44.12 27.52
C CYS A 15 20.91 43.58 27.72
N ALA A 16 20.30 43.70 28.90
CA ALA A 16 18.93 43.30 29.14
C ALA A 16 17.91 44.16 28.35
N ALA A 17 18.15 45.48 28.26
CA ALA A 17 17.32 46.37 27.44
C ALA A 17 17.45 46.09 25.93
N TRP A 18 18.66 45.73 25.46
CA TRP A 18 18.87 45.31 24.07
C TRP A 18 18.24 43.94 23.78
N LEU A 19 18.28 43.00 24.74
CA LEU A 19 17.62 41.71 24.63
C LEU A 19 16.09 41.81 24.63
N CYS A 20 15.53 42.69 25.43
CA CYS A 20 14.08 42.99 25.43
C CYS A 20 13.63 43.74 24.17
N LEU A 21 14.45 44.60 23.59
CA LEU A 21 14.17 45.24 22.29
C LEU A 21 14.30 44.25 21.12
N LEU A 22 15.23 43.30 21.17
CA LEU A 22 15.33 42.22 20.19
C LEU A 22 14.15 41.23 20.31
N LEU A 23 13.69 40.88 21.50
CA LEU A 23 12.52 40.06 21.72
C LEU A 23 11.20 40.76 21.35
N ALA A 24 11.07 42.08 21.60
CA ALA A 24 9.92 42.86 21.17
C ALA A 24 9.88 43.08 19.64
N GLY A 25 11.03 43.17 18.99
CA GLY A 25 11.15 43.25 17.52
C GLY A 25 10.80 41.96 16.79
N THR A 26 11.03 40.80 17.40
CA THR A 26 10.69 39.49 16.78
C THR A 26 9.22 39.12 16.91
N PHE A 27 8.43 39.66 17.83
CA PHE A 27 7.00 39.46 17.92
C PHE A 27 6.15 40.40 17.02
N ALA A 28 6.72 41.53 16.59
CA ALA A 28 5.99 42.48 15.73
C ALA A 28 6.19 42.23 14.22
N THR A 29 7.17 41.41 13.82
CA THR A 29 7.43 41.09 12.41
C THR A 29 6.80 39.75 11.94
N GLY A 30 6.27 38.96 12.87
CA GLY A 30 5.61 37.68 12.56
C GLY A 30 4.22 37.83 11.93
N SER A 31 3.58 39.00 12.07
CA SER A 31 2.22 39.22 11.53
C SER A 31 2.16 40.00 10.22
N ALA A 32 3.28 40.60 9.76
CA ALA A 32 3.30 41.41 8.56
C ALA A 32 3.77 40.68 7.29
N PHE A 33 4.34 39.49 7.41
CA PHE A 33 4.73 38.67 6.25
C PHE A 33 3.67 37.67 5.77
N ALA A 34 2.58 37.51 6.53
CA ALA A 34 1.47 36.64 6.14
C ALA A 34 0.42 37.32 5.23
N GLN A 35 0.54 38.62 4.95
CA GLN A 35 -0.50 39.40 4.30
C GLN A 35 -0.26 39.79 2.83
N ASN A 36 0.82 39.37 2.18
CA ASN A 36 1.05 39.68 0.76
C ASN A 36 1.46 38.44 -0.06
N LEU A 37 0.71 37.35 0.07
CA LEU A 37 0.64 36.40 -1.02
C LEU A 37 -0.39 36.94 -2.01
N PRO A 38 -0.04 37.10 -3.30
CA PRO A 38 -1.01 37.50 -4.30
C PRO A 38 -2.14 36.46 -4.34
N PRO A 39 -3.38 36.88 -4.62
CA PRO A 39 -4.50 35.95 -4.70
C PRO A 39 -4.17 34.84 -5.69
N THR A 40 -4.36 33.59 -5.28
CA THR A 40 -4.14 32.40 -6.10
C THR A 40 -5.18 32.32 -7.23
N GLY A 41 -5.12 33.26 -8.16
CA GLY A 41 -5.91 33.29 -9.40
C GLY A 41 -5.10 32.85 -10.62
N SER A 42 -4.01 32.12 -10.45
CA SER A 42 -3.04 31.81 -11.52
C SER A 42 -3.43 30.59 -12.38
N GLY A 43 -4.45 29.85 -12.05
CA GLY A 43 -4.80 28.61 -12.78
C GLY A 43 -3.80 27.46 -12.60
N ASP A 44 -2.83 27.61 -11.71
CA ASP A 44 -1.91 26.54 -11.31
C ASP A 44 -2.48 25.80 -10.10
N LYS A 45 -2.35 24.48 -10.11
CA LYS A 45 -2.69 23.64 -8.94
C LYS A 45 -1.84 24.07 -7.73
N PRO A 46 -2.43 24.48 -6.58
CA PRO A 46 -1.65 24.83 -5.41
C PRO A 46 -0.85 23.64 -4.90
N LEU A 47 0.35 23.88 -4.31
CA LEU A 47 1.23 22.80 -3.83
C LEU A 47 0.56 21.93 -2.75
N THR A 48 -0.36 22.49 -1.99
CA THR A 48 -1.15 21.77 -0.98
C THR A 48 -2.16 20.79 -1.58
N ALA A 49 -2.50 20.94 -2.86
CA ALA A 49 -3.42 20.05 -3.57
C ALA A 49 -2.71 18.92 -4.34
N TYR A 50 -1.35 18.86 -4.30
CA TYR A 50 -0.63 17.71 -4.81
C TYR A 50 -0.78 16.52 -3.87
N PHE A 51 -0.86 15.33 -4.44
CA PHE A 51 -0.72 14.09 -3.69
C PHE A 51 0.68 14.00 -3.10
N ARG A 52 0.77 13.66 -1.83
CA ARG A 52 2.01 13.60 -1.07
C ARG A 52 2.26 12.20 -0.56
N GLU A 53 3.40 11.65 -0.92
CA GLU A 53 3.92 10.43 -0.33
C GLU A 53 5.27 10.71 0.34
N THR A 54 5.45 10.21 1.54
CA THR A 54 6.66 10.43 2.33
C THR A 54 7.22 9.10 2.80
N TRP A 55 8.51 8.92 2.63
CA TRP A 55 9.24 7.75 3.13
C TRP A 55 10.33 8.19 4.08
N THR A 56 10.42 7.47 5.17
CA THR A 56 11.47 7.57 6.19
C THR A 56 12.05 6.18 6.44
N THR A 57 12.92 6.06 7.41
CA THR A 57 13.42 4.74 7.85
C THR A 57 12.29 3.80 8.32
N ARG A 58 11.14 4.33 8.72
CA ARG A 58 9.96 3.53 9.09
C ARG A 58 9.30 2.85 7.88
N GLN A 59 9.42 3.44 6.69
CA GLN A 59 8.89 2.92 5.43
C GLN A 59 9.95 2.20 4.58
N GLY A 60 11.15 1.96 5.13
CA GLY A 60 12.17 1.14 4.48
C GLY A 60 13.33 1.90 3.85
N LEU A 61 13.41 3.23 3.95
CA LEU A 61 14.64 3.93 3.61
C LEU A 61 15.76 3.53 4.60
N PRO A 62 17.01 3.34 4.15
CA PRO A 62 18.10 3.02 5.06
C PRO A 62 18.47 4.21 5.96
N HIS A 63 18.27 5.44 5.49
CA HIS A 63 18.51 6.67 6.23
C HIS A 63 17.55 7.77 5.79
N ASN A 64 17.16 8.68 6.73
CA ASN A 64 16.22 9.76 6.40
C ASN A 64 16.82 10.86 5.52
N GLN A 65 18.11 11.06 5.57
CA GLN A 65 18.76 12.07 4.72
C GLN A 65 19.00 11.48 3.32
N VAL A 66 18.34 12.06 2.32
CA VAL A 66 18.47 11.71 0.91
C VAL A 66 19.22 12.81 0.18
N ASN A 67 20.44 12.51 -0.28
CA ASN A 67 21.37 13.49 -0.85
C ASN A 67 21.31 13.59 -2.38
N ALA A 68 20.90 12.50 -3.05
CA ALA A 68 20.84 12.44 -4.50
C ALA A 68 19.62 11.63 -4.95
N ILE A 69 19.05 12.00 -6.10
CA ILE A 69 17.92 11.31 -6.73
C ILE A 69 18.18 11.29 -8.23
N GLU A 70 18.10 10.10 -8.85
CA GLU A 70 18.30 9.92 -10.29
C GLU A 70 17.33 8.90 -10.85
N GLN A 71 16.77 9.14 -12.05
CA GLN A 71 16.00 8.14 -12.78
C GLN A 71 16.84 7.56 -13.91
N ALA A 72 17.23 6.29 -13.77
CA ALA A 72 18.05 5.60 -14.75
C ALA A 72 17.28 5.32 -16.07
N PRO A 73 17.99 5.07 -17.19
CA PRO A 73 17.36 4.78 -18.47
C PRO A 73 16.42 3.57 -18.45
N ASP A 74 16.70 2.57 -17.62
CA ASP A 74 15.87 1.40 -17.39
C ASP A 74 14.56 1.70 -16.65
N GLY A 75 14.41 2.91 -16.14
CA GLY A 75 13.22 3.42 -15.47
C GLY A 75 13.27 3.40 -13.95
N TYR A 76 14.18 2.67 -13.32
CA TYR A 76 14.32 2.66 -11.86
C TYR A 76 14.69 4.05 -11.32
N LEU A 77 14.21 4.35 -10.11
CA LEU A 77 14.71 5.47 -9.33
C LEU A 77 15.85 5.00 -8.42
N TRP A 78 16.86 5.84 -8.33
CA TRP A 78 18.02 5.64 -7.47
C TRP A 78 18.14 6.78 -6.49
N PHE A 79 18.37 6.46 -5.23
CA PHE A 79 18.54 7.43 -4.15
C PHE A 79 19.88 7.23 -3.46
N GLY A 80 20.61 8.32 -3.29
CA GLY A 80 21.80 8.34 -2.46
C GLY A 80 21.45 8.75 -1.04
N THR A 81 21.82 7.94 -0.04
CA THR A 81 21.63 8.23 1.38
C THR A 81 22.93 8.09 2.16
N TRP A 82 22.94 8.43 3.46
CA TRP A 82 24.14 8.22 4.30
C TRP A 82 24.37 6.76 4.70
N GLU A 83 23.38 5.88 4.54
CA GLU A 83 23.47 4.46 4.91
C GLU A 83 23.27 3.52 3.71
N GLY A 84 23.55 3.99 2.50
CA GLY A 84 23.56 3.20 1.28
C GLY A 84 22.94 3.86 0.08
N LEU A 85 23.15 3.18 -1.06
CA LEU A 85 22.50 3.45 -2.33
C LEU A 85 21.20 2.64 -2.40
N VAL A 86 20.13 3.27 -2.86
CA VAL A 86 18.80 2.64 -2.91
C VAL A 86 18.29 2.62 -4.33
N ARG A 87 17.81 1.47 -4.81
CA ARG A 87 17.03 1.35 -6.05
C ARG A 87 15.55 1.16 -5.70
N TYR A 88 14.67 1.85 -6.38
CA TYR A 88 13.23 1.84 -6.14
C TYR A 88 12.44 1.50 -7.41
N ASN A 89 11.50 0.58 -7.32
CA ASN A 89 10.68 0.11 -8.44
C ASN A 89 9.22 0.60 -8.39
N GLY A 90 8.92 1.55 -7.51
CA GLY A 90 7.57 2.07 -7.27
C GLY A 90 6.87 1.48 -6.04
N LEU A 91 7.33 0.33 -5.51
CA LEU A 91 6.78 -0.27 -4.28
C LEU A 91 7.84 -0.64 -3.24
N GLU A 92 9.01 -1.10 -3.69
CA GLU A 92 10.03 -1.68 -2.82
C GLU A 92 11.36 -0.98 -2.99
N PHE A 93 12.06 -0.79 -1.87
CA PHE A 93 13.42 -0.29 -1.82
C PHE A 93 14.41 -1.46 -1.80
N HIS A 94 15.31 -1.51 -2.76
CA HIS A 94 16.45 -2.41 -2.73
C HIS A 94 17.71 -1.63 -2.32
N VAL A 95 18.26 -1.96 -1.16
CA VAL A 95 19.39 -1.23 -0.57
C VAL A 95 20.71 -1.93 -0.90
N PHE A 96 21.67 -1.15 -1.43
CA PHE A 96 23.06 -1.54 -1.64
C PHE A 96 23.92 -0.86 -0.57
N ASP A 97 24.60 -1.66 0.23
CA ASP A 97 25.54 -1.19 1.25
C ASP A 97 26.82 -2.02 1.25
N ARG A 98 27.84 -1.61 2.03
CA ARG A 98 29.12 -2.31 2.12
C ARG A 98 29.00 -3.77 2.55
N ARG A 99 27.92 -4.19 3.23
CA ARG A 99 27.74 -5.55 3.74
C ARG A 99 27.23 -6.50 2.66
N ASN A 100 26.40 -5.98 1.75
CA ASN A 100 25.77 -6.79 0.70
C ASN A 100 26.31 -6.52 -0.71
N THR A 101 27.18 -5.49 -0.86
CA THR A 101 27.65 -5.04 -2.20
C THR A 101 29.17 -4.88 -2.19
N PRO A 102 29.92 -5.93 -2.51
CA PRO A 102 31.36 -5.83 -2.76
C PRO A 102 31.65 -4.83 -3.90
N GLY A 103 32.45 -3.81 -3.64
CA GLY A 103 32.76 -2.73 -4.60
C GLY A 103 32.04 -1.42 -4.33
N LEU A 104 31.18 -1.37 -3.31
CA LEU A 104 30.71 -0.14 -2.67
C LEU A 104 31.53 0.06 -1.38
N GLU A 105 32.54 0.95 -1.41
CA GLU A 105 33.52 1.07 -0.32
C GLU A 105 33.01 1.95 0.85
N ASP A 106 31.97 2.77 0.63
CA ASP A 106 31.37 3.62 1.66
C ASP A 106 29.85 3.66 1.52
N ASN A 107 29.15 3.71 2.65
CA ASN A 107 27.69 3.82 2.70
C ASN A 107 27.19 5.24 2.48
N GLY A 108 28.02 6.25 2.75
CA GLY A 108 27.64 7.65 2.62
C GLY A 108 27.60 8.09 1.15
N ILE A 109 26.46 8.02 0.51
CA ILE A 109 26.29 8.37 -0.89
C ILE A 109 25.95 9.86 -1.00
N ARG A 110 26.75 10.61 -1.76
CA ARG A 110 26.56 12.03 -2.02
C ARG A 110 25.96 12.34 -3.39
N SER A 111 26.41 11.62 -4.43
CA SER A 111 25.87 11.78 -5.78
C SER A 111 25.55 10.45 -6.44
N VAL A 112 24.59 10.48 -7.34
CA VAL A 112 24.19 9.34 -8.18
C VAL A 112 23.88 9.87 -9.57
N HIS A 113 24.52 9.32 -10.60
CA HIS A 113 24.24 9.61 -11.99
C HIS A 113 24.08 8.33 -12.80
N ALA A 114 23.12 8.29 -13.71
CA ALA A 114 22.91 7.21 -14.62
C ALA A 114 23.43 7.57 -16.03
N THR A 115 24.23 6.71 -16.61
CA THR A 115 24.67 6.87 -18.00
C THR A 115 23.62 6.35 -18.97
N GLN A 116 23.68 6.75 -20.24
CA GLN A 116 22.74 6.28 -21.27
C GLN A 116 22.77 4.76 -21.50
N ASP A 117 23.91 4.12 -21.26
CA ASP A 117 24.08 2.66 -21.32
C ASP A 117 23.67 1.94 -20.02
N GLY A 118 23.06 2.67 -19.07
CA GLY A 118 22.49 2.12 -17.83
C GLY A 118 23.50 1.88 -16.71
N ALA A 119 24.75 2.38 -16.82
CA ALA A 119 25.68 2.34 -15.69
C ALA A 119 25.26 3.38 -14.63
N ILE A 120 25.41 3.03 -13.36
CA ILE A 120 25.17 3.93 -12.21
C ILE A 120 26.51 4.34 -11.64
N VAL A 121 26.76 5.64 -11.63
CA VAL A 121 27.97 6.27 -11.07
C VAL A 121 27.61 6.83 -9.70
N VAL A 122 28.37 6.48 -8.70
CA VAL A 122 28.09 6.80 -7.31
C VAL A 122 29.30 7.50 -6.69
N GLY A 123 29.13 8.76 -6.29
CA GLY A 123 30.11 9.49 -5.50
C GLY A 123 29.86 9.30 -4.00
N THR A 124 30.90 8.89 -3.28
CA THR A 124 30.78 8.56 -1.84
C THR A 124 31.47 9.59 -0.95
N SER A 125 31.12 9.56 0.34
CA SER A 125 31.63 10.54 1.29
C SER A 125 33.12 10.35 1.65
N ARG A 126 33.63 9.10 1.59
CA ARG A 126 35.02 8.75 1.95
C ARG A 126 35.60 7.56 1.21
N GLY A 127 34.84 6.95 0.30
CA GLY A 127 35.22 5.72 -0.39
C GLY A 127 35.45 5.94 -1.90
N GLY A 128 35.66 7.17 -2.38
CA GLY A 128 35.88 7.43 -3.80
C GLY A 128 34.63 7.30 -4.64
N VAL A 129 34.78 6.82 -5.89
CA VAL A 129 33.70 6.64 -6.86
C VAL A 129 33.48 5.17 -7.13
N SER A 130 32.25 4.70 -7.02
CA SER A 130 31.83 3.35 -7.42
C SER A 130 30.96 3.40 -8.65
N VAL A 131 31.19 2.49 -9.62
CA VAL A 131 30.43 2.41 -10.87
C VAL A 131 29.85 1.03 -11.02
N LYS A 132 28.51 0.95 -11.10
CA LYS A 132 27.78 -0.29 -11.34
C LYS A 132 27.42 -0.45 -12.81
N ARG A 133 27.82 -1.58 -13.45
CA ARG A 133 27.39 -1.98 -14.80
C ARG A 133 26.85 -3.41 -14.77
N GLY A 134 25.56 -3.59 -14.94
CA GLY A 134 24.91 -4.87 -14.67
C GLY A 134 25.17 -5.29 -13.22
N ASP A 135 25.73 -6.49 -12.99
CA ASP A 135 26.09 -6.97 -11.65
C ASP A 135 27.55 -6.67 -11.26
N HIS A 136 28.29 -6.00 -12.13
CA HIS A 136 29.71 -5.69 -11.89
C HIS A 136 29.87 -4.30 -11.32
N TRP A 137 30.72 -4.20 -10.30
CA TRP A 137 31.13 -2.95 -9.69
C TRP A 137 32.60 -2.66 -10.00
N ARG A 138 32.90 -1.42 -10.35
CA ARG A 138 34.25 -0.90 -10.48
C ARG A 138 34.40 0.28 -9.53
N HIS A 139 35.51 0.30 -8.83
CA HIS A 139 35.85 1.34 -7.86
C HIS A 139 37.01 2.20 -8.35
N TRP A 140 37.01 3.48 -7.99
CA TRP A 140 38.05 4.46 -8.22
C TRP A 140 38.33 5.23 -6.94
N SER A 141 39.62 5.32 -6.56
CA SER A 141 40.07 5.96 -5.33
C SER A 141 41.37 6.74 -5.53
N MET A 142 41.89 7.32 -4.45
CA MET A 142 43.24 7.91 -4.46
C MET A 142 44.32 6.91 -4.87
N ALA A 143 44.12 5.61 -4.61
CA ALA A 143 45.03 4.56 -5.06
C ALA A 143 45.07 4.43 -6.60
N ASP A 144 44.00 4.82 -7.27
CA ASP A 144 43.88 4.83 -8.74
C ASP A 144 44.27 6.20 -9.33
N GLY A 145 44.66 7.16 -8.47
CA GLY A 145 45.14 8.50 -8.87
C GLY A 145 44.11 9.63 -8.74
N LEU A 146 42.92 9.39 -8.11
CA LEU A 146 42.03 10.51 -7.76
C LEU A 146 42.73 11.44 -6.77
N ALA A 147 42.35 12.72 -6.82
CA ALA A 147 42.93 13.75 -5.94
C ALA A 147 42.48 13.60 -4.48
N GLN A 148 41.31 12.96 -4.26
CA GLN A 148 40.68 12.76 -2.95
C GLN A 148 39.60 11.67 -3.03
N ASP A 149 39.30 11.00 -1.91
CA ASP A 149 38.22 9.99 -1.81
C ASP A 149 36.89 10.57 -1.29
N GLU A 150 36.91 11.82 -0.78
CA GLU A 150 35.70 12.56 -0.43
C GLU A 150 35.11 13.21 -1.68
N ILE A 151 34.13 12.51 -2.27
CA ILE A 151 33.53 12.89 -3.55
C ILE A 151 32.24 13.70 -3.29
N MET A 152 32.12 14.82 -3.98
CA MET A 152 30.91 15.63 -4.00
C MET A 152 30.01 15.25 -5.15
N ASP A 153 30.60 15.02 -6.34
CA ASP A 153 29.87 14.63 -7.54
C ASP A 153 30.74 13.83 -8.51
N ALA A 154 30.15 12.90 -9.28
CA ALA A 154 30.90 12.14 -10.27
C ALA A 154 30.00 11.69 -11.41
N LEU A 155 30.41 11.92 -12.66
CA LEU A 155 29.67 11.51 -13.85
C LEU A 155 30.60 11.12 -15.02
N TYR A 156 30.13 10.26 -15.90
CA TYR A 156 30.73 10.04 -17.20
C TYR A 156 30.20 11.05 -18.23
N ASP A 157 31.10 11.69 -18.96
CA ASP A 157 30.73 12.47 -20.14
C ASP A 157 30.49 11.56 -21.37
N ARG A 158 29.95 12.13 -22.45
CA ARG A 158 29.69 11.41 -23.72
C ARG A 158 30.95 10.90 -24.42
N ALA A 159 32.12 11.45 -24.06
CA ALA A 159 33.41 10.97 -24.53
C ALA A 159 33.98 9.80 -23.72
N GLY A 160 33.24 9.35 -22.69
CA GLY A 160 33.62 8.25 -21.80
C GLY A 160 34.67 8.63 -20.75
N ARG A 161 34.88 9.92 -20.49
CA ARG A 161 35.74 10.41 -19.39
C ARG A 161 34.93 10.44 -18.11
N LEU A 162 35.49 9.93 -17.01
CA LEU A 162 34.88 10.06 -15.69
C LEU A 162 35.37 11.37 -15.05
N TRP A 163 34.45 12.29 -14.84
CA TRP A 163 34.67 13.54 -14.12
C TRP A 163 34.30 13.35 -12.66
N VAL A 164 35.19 13.79 -11.76
CA VAL A 164 35.05 13.59 -10.32
C VAL A 164 35.30 14.92 -9.61
N ALA A 165 34.27 15.46 -9.00
CA ALA A 165 34.34 16.66 -8.15
C ALA A 165 34.61 16.24 -6.70
N THR A 166 35.64 16.84 -6.08
CA THR A 166 36.08 16.47 -4.72
C THR A 166 35.77 17.57 -3.72
N GLU A 167 35.75 17.23 -2.45
CA GLU A 167 35.37 18.18 -1.38
C GLU A 167 36.38 19.33 -1.26
N ASN A 168 37.70 19.08 -1.39
CA ASN A 168 38.73 20.07 -1.13
C ASN A 168 39.95 20.02 -2.07
N SER A 169 39.90 19.16 -3.13
CA SER A 169 41.08 18.95 -4.00
C SER A 169 40.80 19.25 -5.47
N GLY A 170 39.74 19.99 -5.78
CA GLY A 170 39.33 20.32 -7.15
C GLY A 170 38.66 19.17 -7.83
N ILE A 171 38.95 18.94 -9.12
CA ILE A 171 38.37 17.84 -9.93
C ILE A 171 39.46 16.91 -10.43
N SER A 172 39.08 15.63 -10.57
CA SER A 172 39.89 14.61 -11.26
C SER A 172 39.12 14.14 -12.50
N VAL A 173 39.81 14.05 -13.62
CA VAL A 173 39.25 13.58 -14.89
C VAL A 173 39.97 12.29 -15.31
N VAL A 174 39.27 11.15 -15.20
CA VAL A 174 39.81 9.87 -15.62
C VAL A 174 39.50 9.65 -17.10
N GLN A 175 40.54 9.56 -17.90
CA GLN A 175 40.45 9.31 -19.32
C GLN A 175 40.02 7.84 -19.60
N PRO A 176 39.49 7.52 -20.79
CA PRO A 176 39.20 6.14 -21.17
C PRO A 176 40.43 5.22 -21.13
N SER A 177 41.64 5.79 -21.27
CA SER A 177 42.92 5.08 -21.12
C SER A 177 43.27 4.72 -19.66
N GLY A 178 42.48 5.23 -18.66
CA GLY A 178 42.79 5.11 -17.23
C GLY A 178 43.69 6.21 -16.68
N LYS A 179 44.23 7.12 -17.53
CA LYS A 179 45.04 8.26 -17.06
C LYS A 179 44.17 9.25 -16.36
N VAL A 180 44.60 9.70 -15.16
CA VAL A 180 43.93 10.73 -14.36
C VAL A 180 44.57 12.08 -14.59
N ILE A 181 43.79 13.14 -14.81
CA ILE A 181 44.22 14.52 -14.93
C ILE A 181 43.51 15.33 -13.83
N GLY A 182 44.27 16.00 -12.97
CA GLY A 182 43.72 16.84 -11.90
C GLY A 182 43.66 18.31 -12.28
N TYR A 183 42.60 19.01 -11.87
CA TYR A 183 42.45 20.45 -11.96
C TYR A 183 42.12 21.04 -10.58
N ASP A 184 42.95 22.00 -10.14
CA ASP A 184 42.81 22.66 -8.84
C ASP A 184 43.06 24.19 -8.98
N ALA A 185 43.11 24.91 -7.88
CA ALA A 185 43.33 26.36 -7.87
C ALA A 185 44.68 26.79 -8.49
N ARG A 186 45.67 25.88 -8.58
CA ARG A 186 46.98 26.15 -9.16
C ARG A 186 46.94 26.08 -10.69
N ASN A 187 46.01 25.36 -11.27
CA ASN A 187 46.00 25.10 -12.71
C ASN A 187 44.66 25.39 -13.41
N GLY A 188 43.83 26.27 -12.84
CA GLY A 188 42.69 26.80 -13.55
C GLY A 188 41.38 26.88 -12.82
N MET A 189 41.24 26.25 -11.65
CA MET A 189 40.03 26.35 -10.85
C MET A 189 40.02 27.63 -10.01
N PRO A 190 38.86 28.26 -9.75
CA PRO A 190 38.74 29.37 -8.82
C PRO A 190 38.76 28.93 -7.35
N SER A 191 38.43 27.67 -7.08
CA SER A 191 38.41 27.03 -5.76
C SER A 191 38.70 25.54 -5.87
N ASN A 192 39.31 24.96 -4.83
CA ASN A 192 39.49 23.52 -4.70
C ASN A 192 38.20 22.83 -4.15
N VAL A 193 37.29 23.60 -3.55
CA VAL A 193 35.98 23.09 -3.10
C VAL A 193 35.05 23.09 -4.27
N THR A 194 34.59 21.92 -4.65
CA THR A 194 33.68 21.68 -5.77
C THR A 194 32.39 20.97 -5.30
N TYR A 195 31.28 21.22 -5.96
CA TYR A 195 29.98 20.72 -5.51
C TYR A 195 29.26 19.84 -6.53
N SER A 196 29.18 20.27 -7.81
CA SER A 196 28.42 19.57 -8.84
C SER A 196 29.07 19.72 -10.21
N LEU A 197 28.81 18.74 -11.06
CA LEU A 197 29.24 18.63 -12.44
C LEU A 197 28.04 18.58 -13.37
N MET A 198 28.13 19.16 -14.55
CA MET A 198 27.11 19.01 -15.60
C MET A 198 27.76 19.06 -16.97
N GLU A 199 27.47 18.05 -17.80
CA GLU A 199 27.83 18.08 -19.22
C GLU A 199 26.82 18.89 -20.01
N ASP A 200 27.30 19.94 -20.72
CA ASP A 200 26.50 20.75 -21.62
C ASP A 200 26.12 19.94 -22.89
N ARG A 201 25.12 20.41 -23.64
CA ARG A 201 24.69 19.76 -24.87
C ARG A 201 25.78 19.69 -25.96
N ASP A 202 26.71 20.61 -25.95
CA ASP A 202 27.86 20.65 -26.86
C ASP A 202 29.03 19.73 -26.43
N GLY A 203 28.89 19.04 -25.29
CA GLY A 203 29.89 18.16 -24.71
C GLY A 203 30.95 18.87 -23.87
N SER A 204 30.80 20.18 -23.61
CA SER A 204 31.60 20.92 -22.65
C SER A 204 31.12 20.62 -21.21
N MET A 205 31.95 20.96 -20.20
CA MET A 205 31.67 20.60 -18.83
C MET A 205 31.57 21.84 -17.94
N TRP A 206 30.52 21.92 -17.16
CA TRP A 206 30.30 22.91 -16.10
C TRP A 206 30.64 22.31 -14.75
N VAL A 207 31.34 23.10 -13.91
CA VAL A 207 31.74 22.73 -12.55
C VAL A 207 31.30 23.83 -11.58
N ALA A 208 30.50 23.48 -10.60
CA ALA A 208 30.10 24.34 -9.50
C ALA A 208 31.16 24.35 -8.41
N THR A 209 31.55 25.51 -7.91
CA THR A 209 32.63 25.67 -6.92
C THR A 209 32.21 26.63 -5.80
N ALA A 210 33.01 26.67 -4.72
CA ALA A 210 32.83 27.65 -3.65
C ALA A 210 33.09 29.11 -4.09
N ALA A 211 33.67 29.33 -5.28
CA ALA A 211 33.96 30.65 -5.80
C ALA A 211 33.37 30.88 -7.21
N GLY A 212 32.11 30.55 -7.38
CA GLY A 212 31.38 30.65 -8.65
C GLY A 212 31.42 29.35 -9.48
N VAL A 213 31.33 29.48 -10.81
CA VAL A 213 31.30 28.33 -11.71
C VAL A 213 32.42 28.37 -12.74
N VAL A 214 32.79 27.19 -13.23
CA VAL A 214 33.82 27.00 -14.27
C VAL A 214 33.21 26.25 -15.45
N HIS A 215 33.58 26.67 -16.65
CA HIS A 215 33.22 26.03 -17.89
C HIS A 215 34.49 25.50 -18.57
N PHE A 216 34.49 24.21 -18.83
CA PHE A 216 35.56 23.51 -19.58
C PHE A 216 35.08 23.29 -21.00
N ASP A 217 35.52 24.15 -21.93
CA ASP A 217 35.31 23.96 -23.36
C ASP A 217 36.63 23.44 -23.99
N ARG A 218 36.64 22.14 -24.32
CA ARG A 218 37.79 21.41 -24.89
C ARG A 218 39.10 21.63 -24.13
N SER A 219 39.83 22.69 -24.46
CA SER A 219 41.11 23.08 -23.82
C SER A 219 41.05 24.39 -23.06
N ARG A 220 39.92 25.10 -23.12
CA ARG A 220 39.72 26.41 -22.49
C ARG A 220 38.95 26.26 -21.20
N ILE A 221 39.48 26.89 -20.18
CA ILE A 221 38.83 26.99 -18.86
C ILE A 221 38.33 28.42 -18.68
N GLU A 222 37.00 28.60 -18.65
CA GLU A 222 36.38 29.92 -18.44
C GLU A 222 35.80 29.95 -17.02
N ARG A 223 35.99 31.08 -16.32
CA ARG A 223 35.50 31.29 -14.95
C ARG A 223 34.37 32.29 -14.97
N PHE A 224 33.33 32.05 -14.21
CA PHE A 224 32.19 32.93 -14.05
C PHE A 224 31.92 33.15 -12.57
N GLY A 225 31.98 34.39 -12.15
CA GLY A 225 31.78 34.85 -10.78
C GLY A 225 31.00 36.16 -10.74
N VAL A 226 31.35 37.05 -9.82
CA VAL A 226 30.69 38.35 -9.59
C VAL A 226 30.67 39.23 -10.85
N GLU A 227 31.76 39.27 -11.60
CA GLU A 227 31.85 40.04 -12.84
C GLU A 227 30.89 39.56 -13.92
N SER A 228 30.53 38.27 -13.87
CA SER A 228 29.58 37.62 -14.77
C SER A 228 28.15 37.70 -14.26
N GLY A 229 27.89 38.34 -13.09
CA GLY A 229 26.55 38.49 -12.52
C GLY A 229 26.13 37.41 -11.52
N LEU A 230 27.01 36.49 -11.19
CA LEU A 230 26.78 35.55 -10.07
C LEU A 230 27.06 36.28 -8.72
N PRO A 231 26.46 35.82 -7.62
CA PRO A 231 26.77 36.33 -6.30
C PRO A 231 28.20 35.93 -5.88
N ASP A 232 28.80 36.68 -4.94
CA ASP A 232 30.00 36.23 -4.22
C ASP A 232 29.61 35.18 -3.18
N ALA A 233 29.40 33.98 -3.66
CA ALA A 233 28.87 32.85 -2.89
C ALA A 233 29.11 31.53 -3.63
N PRO A 234 29.16 30.39 -2.92
CA PRO A 234 29.22 29.07 -3.51
C PRO A 234 28.10 28.80 -4.52
N ALA A 235 28.41 28.16 -5.63
CA ALA A 235 27.49 27.54 -6.56
C ALA A 235 27.35 26.06 -6.21
N PHE A 236 26.16 25.55 -6.20
CA PHE A 236 25.84 24.19 -5.72
C PHE A 236 25.41 23.22 -6.79
N HIS A 237 24.54 23.63 -7.72
CA HIS A 237 23.90 22.73 -8.65
C HIS A 237 23.57 23.37 -9.98
N PHE A 238 23.51 22.56 -11.03
CA PHE A 238 23.14 22.98 -12.38
C PHE A 238 21.84 22.34 -12.84
N LEU A 239 21.14 23.06 -13.70
CA LEU A 239 20.05 22.54 -14.52
C LEU A 239 20.12 23.14 -15.92
N GLN A 240 20.02 22.35 -16.95
CA GLN A 240 19.83 22.84 -18.31
C GLN A 240 18.45 22.46 -18.83
N ASP A 241 17.66 23.46 -19.26
CA ASP A 241 16.31 23.20 -19.77
C ASP A 241 16.28 22.71 -21.21
N ALA A 242 15.05 22.40 -21.72
CA ALA A 242 14.86 21.91 -23.08
C ALA A 242 15.28 22.91 -24.15
N GLU A 243 15.29 24.19 -23.85
CA GLU A 243 15.71 25.28 -24.71
C GLU A 243 17.24 25.52 -24.67
N GLY A 244 17.96 24.84 -23.78
CA GLY A 244 19.40 24.95 -23.58
C GLY A 244 19.81 26.06 -22.64
N VAL A 245 18.88 26.68 -21.91
CA VAL A 245 19.21 27.69 -20.89
C VAL A 245 19.80 27.00 -19.66
N LEU A 246 20.95 27.49 -19.24
CA LEU A 246 21.64 27.02 -18.04
C LEU A 246 21.14 27.78 -16.81
N TYR A 247 20.76 27.04 -15.77
CA TYR A 247 20.42 27.54 -14.44
C TYR A 247 21.47 27.06 -13.44
N VAL A 248 21.74 27.91 -12.44
CA VAL A 248 22.71 27.66 -11.38
C VAL A 248 22.08 27.98 -10.04
N GLY A 249 22.03 26.98 -9.16
CA GLY A 249 21.70 27.16 -7.75
C GLY A 249 22.95 27.62 -6.97
N THR A 250 22.82 28.66 -6.19
CA THR A 250 23.90 29.21 -5.37
C THR A 250 23.49 29.34 -3.90
N GLU A 251 24.41 29.66 -3.00
CA GLU A 251 24.09 29.98 -1.59
C GLU A 251 23.16 31.18 -1.43
N ARG A 252 23.05 32.04 -2.45
CA ARG A 252 22.23 33.27 -2.43
C ARG A 252 21.14 33.26 -3.53
N GLY A 253 20.50 32.11 -3.77
CA GLY A 253 19.41 31.98 -4.72
C GLY A 253 19.80 31.30 -6.01
N ALA A 254 18.90 31.38 -7.00
CA ALA A 254 19.07 30.74 -8.31
C ALA A 254 19.27 31.78 -9.42
N TYR A 255 20.17 31.46 -10.34
CA TYR A 255 20.56 32.32 -11.45
C TYR A 255 20.39 31.56 -12.78
N ARG A 256 20.10 32.31 -13.86
CA ARG A 256 20.07 31.76 -15.24
C ARG A 256 21.08 32.45 -16.12
N ARG A 257 21.69 31.71 -17.02
CA ARG A 257 22.63 32.25 -18.02
C ARG A 257 21.88 32.96 -19.15
N LYS A 258 22.33 34.16 -19.47
CA LYS A 258 21.87 34.97 -20.60
C LYS A 258 23.10 35.50 -21.37
N GLY A 259 23.45 34.81 -22.45
CA GLY A 259 24.69 35.06 -23.17
C GLY A 259 25.91 34.76 -22.27
N THR A 260 26.76 35.74 -22.02
CA THR A 260 27.97 35.64 -21.16
C THR A 260 27.72 36.01 -19.68
N ARG A 261 26.53 36.40 -19.31
CA ARG A 261 26.20 36.85 -17.95
C ARG A 261 25.15 35.97 -17.29
N PHE A 262 25.10 36.03 -15.98
CA PHE A 262 24.05 35.40 -15.18
C PHE A 262 23.14 36.47 -14.57
N GLU A 263 21.85 36.19 -14.54
CA GLU A 263 20.85 37.07 -13.90
C GLU A 263 20.01 36.21 -12.93
N SER A 264 19.48 36.79 -11.86
CA SER A 264 18.56 36.10 -10.94
C SER A 264 17.38 35.58 -11.71
N VAL A 265 16.94 34.35 -11.39
CA VAL A 265 15.77 33.71 -12.01
C VAL A 265 14.49 34.47 -11.71
N SER A 266 14.32 34.95 -10.49
CA SER A 266 13.18 35.78 -10.07
C SER A 266 13.52 36.57 -8.81
N PRO A 267 13.14 37.85 -8.74
CA PRO A 267 13.31 38.66 -7.54
C PRO A 267 12.37 38.23 -6.39
N LEU A 268 11.39 37.39 -6.65
CA LEU A 268 10.45 36.83 -5.66
C LEU A 268 11.04 35.65 -4.90
N LEU A 269 12.15 35.07 -5.37
CA LEU A 269 12.82 33.97 -4.65
C LEU A 269 13.57 34.55 -3.43
N PRO A 270 13.48 33.87 -2.28
CA PRO A 270 14.24 34.28 -1.09
C PRO A 270 15.74 34.16 -1.36
N GLN A 271 16.51 34.98 -0.63
CA GLN A 271 17.99 34.91 -0.58
C GLN A 271 18.40 33.71 0.30
N ASP A 272 18.24 32.52 -0.22
CA ASP A 272 18.53 31.24 0.48
C ASP A 272 19.36 30.33 -0.43
N GLY A 273 20.13 29.44 0.16
CA GLY A 273 20.91 28.47 -0.58
C GLY A 273 20.00 27.49 -1.36
N VAL A 274 20.31 27.30 -2.65
CA VAL A 274 19.59 26.45 -3.57
C VAL A 274 20.47 25.27 -4.01
N PRO A 275 20.55 24.20 -3.22
CA PRO A 275 21.37 23.02 -3.53
C PRO A 275 20.80 22.15 -4.65
N SER A 276 19.55 22.32 -5.04
CA SER A 276 18.93 21.48 -6.09
C SER A 276 17.87 22.24 -6.89
N LEU A 277 17.80 21.90 -8.18
CA LEU A 277 16.94 22.52 -9.19
C LEU A 277 16.28 21.44 -10.01
N ALA A 278 15.00 21.61 -10.36
CA ALA A 278 14.30 20.79 -11.33
C ALA A 278 13.31 21.63 -12.15
N ARG A 279 12.89 21.14 -13.31
CA ARG A 279 11.86 21.77 -14.17
C ARG A 279 10.84 20.72 -14.56
N ASP A 280 9.55 21.02 -14.39
CA ASP A 280 8.48 20.12 -14.80
C ASP A 280 8.07 20.32 -16.27
N ALA A 281 7.25 19.41 -16.77
CA ALA A 281 6.76 19.44 -18.16
C ALA A 281 5.88 20.67 -18.48
N ALA A 282 5.30 21.32 -17.46
CA ALA A 282 4.54 22.56 -17.61
C ALA A 282 5.45 23.79 -17.68
N GLY A 283 6.77 23.59 -17.50
CA GLY A 283 7.80 24.64 -17.50
C GLY A 283 8.01 25.32 -16.17
N ASN A 284 7.32 24.89 -15.08
CA ASN A 284 7.57 25.45 -13.75
C ASN A 284 8.94 25.06 -13.27
N MET A 285 9.61 26.01 -12.60
CA MET A 285 10.90 25.79 -11.97
C MET A 285 10.72 25.45 -10.49
N TRP A 286 11.37 24.39 -10.07
CA TRP A 286 11.38 23.91 -8.70
C TRP A 286 12.75 24.12 -8.07
N PHE A 287 12.76 24.60 -6.84
CA PHE A 287 13.96 24.93 -6.09
C PHE A 287 13.94 24.23 -4.73
N GLY A 288 14.88 23.34 -4.50
CA GLY A 288 15.18 22.83 -3.17
C GLY A 288 16.06 23.87 -2.45
N THR A 289 15.66 24.26 -1.24
CA THR A 289 16.40 25.28 -0.47
C THR A 289 16.99 24.70 0.81
N ILE A 290 17.91 25.44 1.40
CA ILE A 290 18.53 25.06 2.68
C ILE A 290 17.56 25.28 3.84
N ASN A 291 16.80 26.40 3.86
CA ASN A 291 15.99 26.80 5.01
C ASN A 291 14.50 26.98 4.71
N ASN A 292 14.16 27.28 3.45
CA ASN A 292 12.79 27.64 3.06
C ASN A 292 11.96 26.49 2.50
N GLY A 293 12.49 25.26 2.50
CA GLY A 293 11.80 24.10 1.96
C GLY A 293 11.84 24.02 0.45
N LEU A 294 10.74 23.57 -0.14
CA LEU A 294 10.57 23.45 -1.57
C LEU A 294 9.81 24.65 -2.13
N LEU A 295 10.36 25.29 -3.15
CA LEU A 295 9.75 26.43 -3.84
C LEU A 295 9.39 26.04 -5.27
N ARG A 296 8.27 26.53 -5.79
CA ARG A 296 7.87 26.44 -7.19
C ARG A 296 7.66 27.84 -7.76
N LEU A 297 8.37 28.17 -8.83
CA LEU A 297 8.11 29.35 -9.65
C LEU A 297 7.23 28.94 -10.83
N SER A 298 6.01 29.44 -10.88
CA SER A 298 5.06 29.18 -11.95
C SER A 298 5.54 29.78 -13.27
N ALA A 299 5.60 28.97 -14.32
CA ALA A 299 5.89 29.44 -15.67
C ALA A 299 4.78 30.34 -16.23
N LYS A 300 3.55 30.12 -15.79
CA LYS A 300 2.35 30.81 -16.29
C LYS A 300 2.15 32.17 -15.63
N SER A 301 2.25 32.24 -14.30
CA SER A 301 1.95 33.45 -13.51
C SER A 301 3.17 34.20 -13.02
N GLY A 302 4.36 33.56 -13.00
CA GLY A 302 5.55 34.07 -12.35
C GLY A 302 5.49 34.12 -10.84
N ALA A 303 4.43 33.59 -10.22
CA ALA A 303 4.27 33.49 -8.78
C ALA A 303 5.20 32.43 -8.18
N VAL A 304 5.60 32.63 -6.93
CA VAL A 304 6.40 31.65 -6.17
C VAL A 304 5.56 31.04 -5.06
N ASP A 305 5.33 29.72 -5.15
CA ASP A 305 4.70 28.95 -4.10
C ASP A 305 5.76 28.29 -3.19
N ARG A 306 5.45 28.18 -1.89
CA ARG A 306 6.32 27.57 -0.89
C ARG A 306 5.66 26.36 -0.22
N PHE A 307 6.41 25.28 -0.10
CA PHE A 307 6.06 24.08 0.66
C PHE A 307 7.13 23.81 1.73
N SER A 308 6.75 23.91 3.00
CA SER A 308 7.65 23.81 4.16
C SER A 308 7.28 22.68 5.10
N SER A 309 8.11 22.46 6.13
CA SER A 309 7.83 21.46 7.17
C SER A 309 6.53 21.73 7.94
N GLU A 310 6.12 22.98 8.06
CA GLU A 310 4.82 23.38 8.63
C GLU A 310 3.62 22.87 7.80
N ARG A 311 3.86 22.57 6.52
CA ARG A 311 2.87 22.09 5.57
C ARG A 311 3.07 20.64 5.13
N GLY A 312 3.93 19.88 5.88
CA GLY A 312 4.13 18.46 5.66
C GLY A 312 5.36 18.05 4.84
N LEU A 313 6.28 18.98 4.53
CA LEU A 313 7.60 18.63 4.03
C LEU A 313 8.39 17.95 5.17
N PRO A 314 9.06 16.82 4.97
CA PRO A 314 9.78 16.12 6.03
C PRO A 314 10.84 16.97 6.72
N ASN A 315 11.49 17.87 5.98
CA ASN A 315 12.46 18.83 6.50
C ASN A 315 12.62 20.00 5.52
N ASN A 316 12.87 21.22 6.02
CA ASN A 316 13.06 22.42 5.17
C ASN A 316 14.37 22.41 4.37
N ARG A 317 15.34 21.57 4.73
CA ARG A 317 16.54 21.38 3.91
C ARG A 317 16.26 20.33 2.84
N VAL A 318 16.13 20.78 1.59
CA VAL A 318 15.90 19.96 0.40
C VAL A 318 17.22 19.85 -0.38
N ALA A 319 17.89 18.71 -0.23
CA ALA A 319 19.22 18.49 -0.80
C ALA A 319 19.18 18.06 -2.26
N ALA A 320 18.16 17.28 -2.66
CA ALA A 320 18.01 16.76 -4.00
C ALA A 320 16.60 16.98 -4.53
N LEU A 321 16.48 17.27 -5.84
CA LEU A 321 15.22 17.42 -6.56
C LEU A 321 15.32 16.71 -7.91
N MET A 322 14.22 16.05 -8.28
CA MET A 322 14.07 15.47 -9.62
C MET A 322 12.58 15.46 -10.01
N VAL A 323 12.30 15.61 -11.29
CA VAL A 323 10.98 15.34 -11.88
C VAL A 323 11.09 14.05 -12.66
N ASP A 324 10.31 13.04 -12.29
CA ASP A 324 10.34 11.75 -12.98
C ASP A 324 9.62 11.80 -14.34
N ARG A 325 9.75 10.73 -15.13
CA ARG A 325 9.14 10.65 -16.48
C ARG A 325 7.62 10.68 -16.44
N GLU A 326 6.99 10.38 -15.31
CA GLU A 326 5.55 10.46 -15.10
C GLU A 326 5.10 11.85 -14.60
N GLY A 327 6.04 12.77 -14.35
CA GLY A 327 5.82 14.15 -13.93
C GLY A 327 5.67 14.34 -12.42
N SER A 328 5.98 13.35 -11.60
CA SER A 328 6.05 13.54 -10.14
C SER A 328 7.34 14.25 -9.75
N VAL A 329 7.24 15.18 -8.78
CA VAL A 329 8.39 15.87 -8.20
C VAL A 329 8.87 15.09 -6.97
N TRP A 330 10.13 14.69 -7.00
CA TRP A 330 10.79 13.99 -5.90
C TRP A 330 11.73 14.95 -5.18
N ALA A 331 11.61 15.01 -3.87
CA ALA A 331 12.43 15.87 -3.01
C ALA A 331 13.11 15.05 -1.91
N GLY A 332 14.43 14.97 -1.99
CA GLY A 332 15.29 14.41 -0.95
C GLY A 332 15.59 15.46 0.11
N THR A 333 15.20 15.18 1.35
CA THR A 333 15.39 16.09 2.48
C THR A 333 16.25 15.46 3.57
N ASN A 334 16.61 16.24 4.59
CA ASN A 334 17.28 15.69 5.79
C ASN A 334 16.33 14.88 6.70
N GLY A 335 15.01 14.91 6.45
CA GLY A 335 14.00 14.23 7.27
C GLY A 335 13.28 13.08 6.57
N GLY A 336 13.59 12.82 5.30
CA GLY A 336 12.95 11.79 4.49
C GLY A 336 12.89 12.16 3.02
N LEU A 337 12.32 11.25 2.24
CA LEU A 337 12.02 11.41 0.83
C LEU A 337 10.55 11.83 0.70
N LEU A 338 10.28 12.86 -0.10
CA LEU A 338 8.93 13.28 -0.46
C LEU A 338 8.72 13.10 -1.96
N ARG A 339 7.56 12.61 -2.34
CA ARG A 339 7.02 12.68 -3.70
C ARG A 339 5.80 13.58 -3.71
N LEU A 340 5.78 14.55 -4.61
CA LEU A 340 4.60 15.31 -4.99
C LEU A 340 4.15 14.81 -6.36
N GLY A 341 2.98 14.19 -6.41
CA GLY A 341 2.42 13.65 -7.64
C GLY A 341 1.08 14.28 -7.99
N ASP A 342 0.71 14.19 -9.27
CA ASP A 342 -0.66 14.40 -9.66
C ASP A 342 -1.42 13.10 -9.38
N ALA A 343 -2.48 13.17 -8.58
CA ALA A 343 -3.32 12.04 -8.22
C ALA A 343 -4.75 12.27 -8.70
N PRO A 344 -5.55 11.19 -8.90
CA PRO A 344 -6.96 11.30 -9.23
C PRO A 344 -7.74 12.20 -8.28
N PHE A 345 -7.47 12.07 -6.99
CA PHE A 345 -8.12 12.88 -5.97
C PHE A 345 -7.23 14.01 -5.48
N SER A 346 -7.88 15.12 -5.15
CA SER A 346 -7.33 16.19 -4.31
C SER A 346 -8.16 16.27 -3.04
N THR A 347 -7.53 16.48 -1.89
CA THR A 347 -8.22 16.58 -0.61
C THR A 347 -8.03 17.96 -0.01
N TRP A 348 -9.12 18.54 0.51
CA TRP A 348 -9.19 19.76 1.29
C TRP A 348 -9.36 19.39 2.75
N ASN A 349 -8.52 19.91 3.64
CA ASN A 349 -8.52 19.62 5.06
C ASN A 349 -8.15 20.88 5.88
N GLY A 350 -7.79 20.74 7.14
CA GLY A 350 -7.35 21.83 8.01
C GLY A 350 -6.16 22.61 7.48
N ASP A 351 -5.24 21.95 6.75
CA ASP A 351 -4.09 22.61 6.11
C ASP A 351 -4.53 23.64 5.04
N GLN A 352 -5.69 23.43 4.41
CA GLN A 352 -6.29 24.35 3.45
C GLN A 352 -7.34 25.28 4.06
N GLY A 353 -7.53 25.23 5.39
CA GLY A 353 -8.38 26.15 6.15
C GLY A 353 -9.76 25.63 6.54
N LEU A 354 -10.04 24.33 6.40
CA LEU A 354 -11.25 23.75 6.99
C LEU A 354 -11.17 23.80 8.51
N SER A 355 -12.33 23.95 9.13
CA SER A 355 -12.49 23.99 10.61
C SER A 355 -12.12 22.67 11.29
N ASP A 356 -12.19 21.55 10.56
CA ASP A 356 -11.82 20.20 11.03
C ASP A 356 -11.68 19.26 9.83
N ASP A 357 -10.84 18.22 9.98
CA ASP A 357 -10.62 17.21 8.94
C ASP A 357 -11.78 16.22 8.81
N TYR A 358 -12.56 16.02 9.86
CA TYR A 358 -13.65 15.06 9.84
C TYR A 358 -14.90 15.66 9.18
N VAL A 359 -15.01 15.49 7.85
CA VAL A 359 -16.12 16.00 7.06
C VAL A 359 -17.30 15.04 7.09
N ARG A 360 -18.53 15.56 7.25
CA ARG A 360 -19.75 14.75 7.38
C ARG A 360 -20.77 15.00 6.27
N ALA A 361 -20.93 16.28 5.86
CA ALA A 361 -21.97 16.68 4.93
C ALA A 361 -21.46 17.67 3.90
N LEU A 362 -22.03 17.63 2.71
CA LEU A 362 -21.71 18.47 1.57
C LEU A 362 -22.99 19.06 0.98
N ALA A 363 -22.93 20.30 0.50
CA ALA A 363 -23.99 20.86 -0.32
C ALA A 363 -23.40 21.84 -1.35
N GLU A 364 -23.82 21.76 -2.61
CA GLU A 364 -23.42 22.74 -3.62
C GLU A 364 -24.33 23.96 -3.57
N GLY A 365 -23.75 25.14 -3.44
CA GLY A 365 -24.42 26.42 -3.51
C GLY A 365 -24.81 26.79 -4.93
N ARG A 366 -25.86 27.61 -5.11
CA ARG A 366 -26.32 28.09 -6.42
C ARG A 366 -25.29 28.93 -7.15
N ASP A 367 -24.41 29.56 -6.43
CA ASP A 367 -23.28 30.34 -6.92
C ASP A 367 -22.06 29.49 -7.30
N GLY A 368 -22.18 28.15 -7.20
CA GLY A 368 -21.10 27.21 -7.45
C GLY A 368 -20.11 27.07 -6.28
N SER A 369 -20.42 27.63 -5.09
CA SER A 369 -19.67 27.36 -3.88
C SER A 369 -20.00 25.97 -3.35
N LEU A 370 -19.08 25.36 -2.59
CA LEU A 370 -19.32 24.11 -1.87
C LEU A 370 -19.39 24.40 -0.38
N TRP A 371 -20.49 24.04 0.26
CA TRP A 371 -20.65 24.02 1.70
C TRP A 371 -20.17 22.69 2.27
N VAL A 372 -19.34 22.75 3.29
CA VAL A 372 -18.69 21.58 3.91
C VAL A 372 -18.97 21.59 5.42
N GLY A 373 -19.76 20.64 5.87
CA GLY A 373 -20.04 20.40 7.28
C GLY A 373 -19.04 19.44 7.89
N THR A 374 -18.34 19.90 8.94
CA THR A 374 -17.32 19.11 9.64
C THR A 374 -17.78 18.77 11.06
N SER A 375 -16.95 18.09 11.85
CA SER A 375 -17.21 17.85 13.26
C SER A 375 -17.02 19.10 14.14
N ARG A 376 -16.42 20.19 13.62
CA ARG A 376 -16.14 21.44 14.34
C ARG A 376 -16.57 22.72 13.63
N GLY A 377 -17.46 22.62 12.67
CA GLY A 377 -17.97 23.82 12.02
C GLY A 377 -18.50 23.59 10.63
N LEU A 378 -18.93 24.70 10.03
CA LEU A 378 -19.40 24.82 8.66
C LEU A 378 -18.40 25.64 7.87
N ASN A 379 -18.04 25.19 6.67
CA ASN A 379 -17.09 25.89 5.82
C ASN A 379 -17.69 26.15 4.44
N ARG A 380 -17.24 27.19 3.76
CA ARG A 380 -17.57 27.51 2.37
C ARG A 380 -16.32 27.51 1.52
N ILE A 381 -16.30 26.68 0.51
CA ILE A 381 -15.23 26.64 -0.49
C ILE A 381 -15.76 27.33 -1.75
N HIS A 382 -15.04 28.37 -2.23
CA HIS A 382 -15.38 29.06 -3.47
C HIS A 382 -14.10 29.48 -4.19
N GLY A 383 -14.10 29.45 -5.53
CA GLY A 383 -12.95 29.86 -6.34
C GLY A 383 -11.64 29.10 -6.03
N GLY A 384 -11.74 27.85 -5.51
CA GLY A 384 -10.58 27.04 -5.19
C GLY A 384 -9.90 27.39 -3.86
N SER A 385 -10.60 28.02 -2.92
CA SER A 385 -10.13 28.31 -1.55
C SER A 385 -11.26 28.20 -0.54
N VAL A 386 -10.92 27.96 0.73
CA VAL A 386 -11.88 28.12 1.84
C VAL A 386 -12.09 29.61 2.05
N GLU A 387 -13.28 30.11 1.66
CA GLU A 387 -13.66 31.52 1.73
C GLU A 387 -14.08 31.93 3.13
N ALA A 388 -14.79 31.03 3.81
CA ALA A 388 -15.31 31.25 5.16
C ALA A 388 -15.40 29.96 5.97
N SER A 389 -15.21 30.10 7.27
CA SER A 389 -15.44 29.03 8.27
C SER A 389 -16.27 29.59 9.41
N TYR A 390 -17.27 28.84 9.85
CA TYR A 390 -18.20 29.22 10.93
C TYR A 390 -18.13 28.16 12.00
N THR A 391 -17.83 28.56 13.23
CA THR A 391 -17.71 27.70 14.41
C THR A 391 -18.55 28.24 15.57
N SER A 392 -18.54 27.56 16.70
CA SER A 392 -19.20 28.09 17.93
C SER A 392 -18.61 29.42 18.38
N ALA A 393 -17.35 29.70 18.08
CA ALA A 393 -16.72 31.00 18.35
C ALA A 393 -17.34 32.13 17.51
N ASP A 394 -17.86 31.82 16.33
CA ASP A 394 -18.55 32.72 15.41
C ASP A 394 -20.08 32.78 15.69
N GLY A 395 -20.54 32.08 16.72
CA GLY A 395 -21.96 32.08 17.11
C GLY A 395 -22.80 30.98 16.48
N LEU A 396 -22.19 29.94 15.92
CA LEU A 396 -22.89 28.76 15.40
C LEU A 396 -23.39 27.88 16.59
N PRO A 397 -24.68 27.65 16.75
CA PRO A 397 -25.20 26.79 17.80
C PRO A 397 -24.90 25.32 17.51
N GLY A 398 -23.78 24.78 18.02
CA GLY A 398 -23.36 23.40 17.80
C GLY A 398 -22.47 23.22 16.58
N ASP A 399 -21.23 22.80 16.82
CA ASP A 399 -20.17 22.76 15.82
C ASP A 399 -20.29 21.57 14.87
N SER A 400 -20.82 20.42 15.31
CA SER A 400 -20.84 19.20 14.50
C SER A 400 -22.05 19.21 13.57
N ILE A 401 -21.75 19.48 12.29
CA ILE A 401 -22.74 19.53 11.21
C ILE A 401 -22.91 18.14 10.61
N LEU A 402 -24.13 17.64 10.62
CA LEU A 402 -24.48 16.30 10.10
C LEU A 402 -25.13 16.33 8.73
N SER A 403 -25.91 17.36 8.41
CA SER A 403 -26.61 17.45 7.15
C SER A 403 -26.68 18.89 6.65
N LEU A 404 -26.66 19.05 5.32
CA LEU A 404 -26.71 20.33 4.65
C LEU A 404 -27.70 20.30 3.48
N LEU A 405 -28.44 21.40 3.29
CA LEU A 405 -29.32 21.60 2.15
C LEU A 405 -29.43 23.09 1.86
N GLU A 406 -29.14 23.50 0.63
CA GLU A 406 -29.42 24.89 0.22
C GLU A 406 -30.89 25.07 -0.14
N ASP A 407 -31.53 26.04 0.48
CA ASP A 407 -32.90 26.47 0.22
C ASP A 407 -33.00 27.23 -1.13
N ARG A 408 -34.19 27.38 -1.63
CA ARG A 408 -34.48 28.12 -2.87
C ARG A 408 -34.17 29.60 -2.82
N ASP A 409 -34.21 30.21 -1.65
CA ASP A 409 -33.86 31.62 -1.46
C ASP A 409 -32.37 31.88 -1.23
N GLY A 410 -31.52 30.81 -1.34
CA GLY A 410 -30.09 30.85 -1.09
C GLY A 410 -29.71 30.75 0.38
N SER A 411 -30.68 30.56 1.28
CA SER A 411 -30.38 30.19 2.68
C SER A 411 -29.87 28.74 2.76
N LEU A 412 -29.06 28.45 3.76
CA LEU A 412 -28.55 27.11 4.00
C LEU A 412 -29.22 26.50 5.22
N TRP A 413 -29.81 25.34 5.07
CA TRP A 413 -30.25 24.51 6.18
C TRP A 413 -29.08 23.62 6.63
N ALA A 414 -28.81 23.64 7.94
CA ALA A 414 -27.74 22.83 8.54
C ALA A 414 -28.30 22.02 9.72
N GLY A 415 -28.32 20.72 9.57
CA GLY A 415 -28.64 19.79 10.64
C GLY A 415 -27.40 19.51 11.47
N THR A 416 -27.57 19.59 12.82
CA THR A 416 -26.44 19.44 13.75
C THR A 416 -26.54 18.15 14.57
N TYR A 417 -25.46 17.82 15.27
CA TYR A 417 -25.40 16.67 16.17
C TYR A 417 -26.18 16.94 17.50
N THR A 418 -26.16 18.16 18.00
CA THR A 418 -26.74 18.49 19.35
C THR A 418 -27.77 19.62 19.33
N ALA A 419 -27.65 20.56 18.41
CA ALA A 419 -28.41 21.80 18.40
C ALA A 419 -29.63 21.78 17.48
N GLY A 420 -30.03 20.64 16.91
CA GLY A 420 -31.19 20.59 16.02
C GLY A 420 -30.89 21.09 14.63
N LEU A 421 -31.82 21.81 14.03
CA LEU A 421 -31.78 22.34 12.68
C LEU A 421 -31.55 23.86 12.71
N LEU A 422 -30.57 24.30 11.95
CA LEU A 422 -30.26 25.73 11.78
C LEU A 422 -30.61 26.18 10.36
N ARG A 423 -31.08 27.43 10.22
CA ARG A 423 -31.15 28.12 8.94
C ARG A 423 -30.16 29.27 8.92
N LEU A 424 -29.30 29.31 7.97
CA LEU A 424 -28.29 30.36 7.78
C LEU A 424 -28.61 31.18 6.52
N HIS A 425 -28.43 32.47 6.60
CA HIS A 425 -28.44 33.36 5.45
C HIS A 425 -27.24 34.30 5.52
N ASP A 426 -26.47 34.41 4.44
CA ASP A 426 -25.21 35.14 4.41
C ASP A 426 -24.27 34.81 5.58
N GLY A 427 -24.17 33.51 5.91
CA GLY A 427 -23.30 32.98 6.98
C GLY A 427 -23.81 33.27 8.42
N LYS A 428 -24.96 33.89 8.57
CA LYS A 428 -25.55 34.16 9.89
C LYS A 428 -26.72 33.23 10.16
N VAL A 429 -26.82 32.71 11.38
CA VAL A 429 -27.99 31.92 11.81
C VAL A 429 -29.19 32.84 11.95
N VAL A 430 -30.19 32.65 11.09
CA VAL A 430 -31.43 33.43 11.03
C VAL A 430 -32.60 32.69 11.70
N ALA A 431 -32.53 31.40 11.83
CA ALA A 431 -33.50 30.57 12.55
C ALA A 431 -32.85 29.33 13.16
N HIS A 432 -33.41 28.86 14.30
CA HIS A 432 -32.95 27.70 15.03
C HIS A 432 -34.18 26.89 15.51
N TYR A 433 -34.19 25.60 15.16
CA TYR A 433 -35.27 24.66 15.44
C TYR A 433 -34.73 23.45 16.20
N ASP A 434 -35.21 23.24 17.41
CA ASP A 434 -34.81 22.14 18.30
C ASP A 434 -35.99 21.61 19.10
N ASN A 435 -35.75 20.64 19.98
CA ASN A 435 -36.81 20.11 20.81
C ASN A 435 -37.37 21.19 21.81
N ALA A 436 -36.56 22.17 22.23
CA ALA A 436 -36.96 23.24 23.10
C ALA A 436 -37.89 24.24 22.38
N SER A 437 -37.67 24.45 21.08
CA SER A 437 -38.56 25.27 20.21
C SER A 437 -39.76 24.49 19.67
N GLY A 438 -39.94 23.23 20.09
CA GLY A 438 -41.10 22.39 19.75
C GLY A 438 -40.93 21.49 18.51
N MET A 439 -39.73 21.38 17.91
CA MET A 439 -39.47 20.42 16.86
C MET A 439 -39.53 18.99 17.42
N PRO A 440 -40.38 18.11 16.88
CA PRO A 440 -40.46 16.73 17.33
C PRO A 440 -39.24 15.92 16.87
N GLY A 441 -39.07 14.72 17.43
CA GLY A 441 -37.99 13.82 17.09
C GLY A 441 -36.73 14.05 17.95
N SER A 442 -35.59 14.27 17.35
CA SER A 442 -34.32 14.44 18.03
C SER A 442 -33.57 15.66 17.51
N ASN A 443 -32.77 16.31 18.36
CA ASN A 443 -31.84 17.38 17.93
C ASN A 443 -30.69 16.87 17.03
N GLN A 444 -30.51 15.55 16.90
CA GLN A 444 -29.62 15.00 15.92
C GLN A 444 -30.30 14.93 14.54
N VAL A 445 -30.06 15.94 13.71
CA VAL A 445 -30.62 16.05 12.35
C VAL A 445 -29.62 15.53 11.34
N ARG A 446 -29.91 14.38 10.74
CA ARG A 446 -28.96 13.61 9.91
C ARG A 446 -29.19 13.72 8.40
N ALA A 447 -30.42 13.99 7.99
CA ALA A 447 -30.78 14.11 6.59
C ALA A 447 -31.83 15.18 6.39
N LEU A 448 -31.74 15.87 5.25
CA LEU A 448 -32.65 16.96 4.88
C LEU A 448 -33.04 16.77 3.40
N GLU A 449 -34.33 17.05 3.12
CA GLU A 449 -34.84 17.12 1.74
C GLU A 449 -35.94 18.19 1.69
N GLN A 450 -36.09 18.85 0.55
CA GLN A 450 -37.10 19.89 0.36
C GLN A 450 -37.97 19.62 -0.87
N GLU A 451 -39.28 19.62 -0.67
CA GLU A 451 -40.24 19.55 -1.77
C GLU A 451 -40.30 20.86 -2.58
N PRO A 452 -40.81 20.80 -3.82
CA PRO A 452 -40.98 21.98 -4.67
C PRO A 452 -41.83 23.09 -4.07
N ASP A 453 -42.72 22.80 -3.15
CA ASP A 453 -43.59 23.79 -2.48
C ASP A 453 -42.94 24.40 -1.23
N GLY A 454 -41.70 24.05 -0.89
CA GLY A 454 -40.96 24.54 0.29
C GLY A 454 -41.12 23.66 1.54
N THR A 455 -41.93 22.61 1.48
CA THR A 455 -42.02 21.62 2.57
C THR A 455 -40.68 20.98 2.85
N LEU A 456 -40.18 21.03 4.08
CA LEU A 456 -38.90 20.49 4.48
C LEU A 456 -39.09 19.13 5.20
N TRP A 457 -38.38 18.12 4.79
CA TRP A 457 -38.27 16.84 5.43
C TRP A 457 -36.98 16.75 6.24
N ILE A 458 -37.12 16.39 7.52
CA ILE A 458 -36.04 16.42 8.49
C ILE A 458 -35.90 15.01 9.08
N GLY A 459 -34.83 14.32 8.69
CA GLY A 459 -34.50 13.00 9.21
C GLY A 459 -33.68 13.11 10.49
N THR A 460 -34.20 12.54 11.59
CA THR A 460 -33.55 12.56 12.90
C THR A 460 -33.22 11.14 13.37
N THR A 461 -32.50 11.02 14.50
CA THR A 461 -32.23 9.71 15.13
C THR A 461 -33.47 9.13 15.85
N ARG A 462 -34.58 9.91 15.94
CA ARG A 462 -35.84 9.49 16.58
C ARG A 462 -37.04 9.85 15.73
N GLY A 463 -37.00 9.53 14.46
CA GLY A 463 -38.09 9.68 13.51
C GLY A 463 -37.86 10.73 12.44
N LEU A 464 -38.81 10.78 11.51
CA LEU A 464 -38.85 11.70 10.38
C LEU A 464 -39.86 12.82 10.69
N VAL A 465 -39.48 14.05 10.42
CA VAL A 465 -40.32 15.23 10.62
C VAL A 465 -40.58 15.91 9.27
N ARG A 466 -41.80 16.20 8.95
CA ARG A 466 -42.20 17.09 7.85
C ARG A 466 -42.54 18.45 8.42
N MET A 467 -41.87 19.50 7.98
CA MET A 467 -42.11 20.88 8.40
C MET A 467 -42.66 21.66 7.21
N ARG A 468 -43.83 22.31 7.43
CA ARG A 468 -44.45 23.21 6.44
C ARG A 468 -45.05 24.42 7.14
N ASP A 469 -44.71 25.60 6.70
CA ASP A 469 -45.23 26.87 7.26
C ASP A 469 -45.17 26.95 8.81
N GLY A 470 -44.13 26.40 9.41
CA GLY A 470 -43.91 26.31 10.83
C GLY A 470 -44.70 25.20 11.55
N ALA A 471 -45.52 24.43 10.86
CA ALA A 471 -46.22 23.28 11.40
C ALA A 471 -45.40 21.98 11.20
N TYR A 472 -45.43 21.13 12.22
CA TYR A 472 -44.72 19.85 12.19
C TYR A 472 -45.67 18.66 12.06
N ARG A 473 -45.29 17.67 11.20
CA ARG A 473 -45.87 16.34 11.24
C ARG A 473 -44.73 15.33 11.47
N PHE A 474 -44.91 14.51 12.48
CA PHE A 474 -43.94 13.45 12.82
C PHE A 474 -44.38 12.11 12.20
N PHE A 475 -43.38 11.33 11.73
CA PHE A 475 -43.54 9.98 11.26
C PHE A 475 -42.58 9.07 12.07
N GLY A 476 -43.14 8.03 12.68
CA GLY A 476 -42.39 7.05 13.45
C GLY A 476 -42.72 5.60 13.07
N ALA A 477 -42.37 4.68 13.93
CA ALA A 477 -42.68 3.26 13.74
C ALA A 477 -44.18 2.97 13.64
N LYS A 478 -45.02 3.77 14.31
CA LYS A 478 -46.50 3.66 14.28
C LYS A 478 -47.07 4.01 12.90
N ASP A 479 -46.39 4.87 12.15
CA ASP A 479 -46.79 5.29 10.81
C ASP A 479 -46.27 4.31 9.75
N GLY A 480 -45.45 3.29 10.12
CA GLY A 480 -44.92 2.25 9.26
C GLY A 480 -43.43 2.42 8.85
N LEU A 481 -42.68 3.36 9.48
CA LEU A 481 -41.23 3.39 9.27
C LEU A 481 -40.59 2.11 9.82
N PRO A 482 -39.65 1.50 9.08
CA PRO A 482 -38.91 0.29 9.54
C PRO A 482 -38.14 0.53 10.84
N ARG A 483 -37.55 1.73 10.97
CA ARG A 483 -36.83 2.22 12.15
C ARG A 483 -36.97 3.75 12.22
N GLU A 484 -36.88 4.29 13.44
CA GLU A 484 -36.89 5.74 13.67
C GLU A 484 -35.51 6.42 13.48
N PHE A 485 -34.45 5.65 13.38
CA PHE A 485 -33.12 6.18 13.10
C PHE A 485 -32.95 6.42 11.59
N ILE A 486 -33.16 7.68 11.16
CA ILE A 486 -33.10 8.08 9.77
C ILE A 486 -31.65 8.38 9.42
N MET A 487 -31.18 7.79 8.30
CA MET A 487 -29.82 7.93 7.80
C MET A 487 -29.74 8.75 6.50
N ALA A 488 -30.74 8.61 5.63
CA ALA A 488 -30.78 9.30 4.34
C ALA A 488 -32.22 9.59 3.92
N LEU A 489 -32.38 10.65 3.14
CA LEU A 489 -33.61 11.02 2.46
C LEU A 489 -33.30 11.24 0.97
N HIS A 490 -34.31 11.00 0.14
CA HIS A 490 -34.26 11.35 -1.29
C HIS A 490 -35.69 11.59 -1.82
N LEU A 491 -35.93 12.78 -2.34
CA LEU A 491 -37.17 13.12 -2.99
C LEU A 491 -37.11 12.70 -4.46
N ALA A 492 -37.81 11.64 -4.81
CA ALA A 492 -37.85 11.13 -6.15
C ALA A 492 -38.67 12.05 -7.10
N ARG A 493 -38.38 11.97 -8.40
CA ARG A 493 -39.04 12.77 -9.45
C ARG A 493 -40.55 12.54 -9.55
N ASP A 494 -41.02 11.37 -9.07
CA ASP A 494 -42.44 11.07 -8.99
C ASP A 494 -43.14 11.69 -7.77
N GLY A 495 -42.43 12.49 -6.98
CA GLY A 495 -42.89 13.15 -5.77
C GLY A 495 -42.93 12.25 -4.54
N SER A 496 -42.46 11.03 -4.62
CA SER A 496 -42.34 10.17 -3.43
C SER A 496 -41.03 10.44 -2.67
N LEU A 497 -41.09 10.40 -1.34
CA LEU A 497 -39.89 10.48 -0.48
C LEU A 497 -39.36 9.08 -0.16
N TRP A 498 -38.09 8.83 -0.47
CA TRP A 498 -37.38 7.63 -0.05
C TRP A 498 -36.61 7.89 1.25
N VAL A 499 -36.74 6.98 2.19
CA VAL A 499 -36.20 7.10 3.54
C VAL A 499 -35.31 5.91 3.84
N GLY A 500 -34.03 6.14 4.07
CA GLY A 500 -33.06 5.16 4.53
C GLY A 500 -32.99 5.14 6.04
N THR A 501 -33.06 3.97 6.64
CA THR A 501 -33.06 3.80 8.10
C THR A 501 -32.03 2.75 8.52
N ALA A 502 -31.75 2.69 9.83
CA ALA A 502 -30.94 1.63 10.44
C ALA A 502 -31.77 0.34 10.61
N ASN A 503 -32.30 -0.21 9.61
CA ASN A 503 -32.97 -1.50 9.46
C ASN A 503 -34.03 -1.44 8.33
N GLY A 504 -33.58 -1.21 7.11
CA GLY A 504 -34.42 -1.15 5.93
C GLY A 504 -34.65 0.27 5.42
N SER A 505 -35.54 0.36 4.43
CA SER A 505 -35.92 1.63 3.82
C SER A 505 -37.44 1.71 3.69
N ALA A 506 -37.94 2.91 3.46
CA ALA A 506 -39.35 3.13 3.17
C ALA A 506 -39.50 4.14 2.03
N ARG A 507 -40.62 4.03 1.31
CA ARG A 507 -41.10 5.02 0.35
C ARG A 507 -42.38 5.68 0.89
N ILE A 508 -42.39 6.99 0.90
CA ILE A 508 -43.56 7.78 1.37
C ILE A 508 -44.22 8.42 0.16
N VAL A 509 -45.55 8.21 0.03
CA VAL A 509 -46.37 8.83 -1.00
C VAL A 509 -47.51 9.58 -0.31
N GLY A 510 -47.41 10.89 -0.35
CA GLY A 510 -48.27 11.72 0.50
C GLY A 510 -48.00 11.47 2.00
N ASP A 511 -48.99 10.91 2.72
CA ASP A 511 -48.86 10.55 4.14
C ASP A 511 -48.69 9.01 4.36
N ARG A 512 -48.66 8.23 3.29
CA ARG A 512 -48.57 6.78 3.36
C ARG A 512 -47.16 6.28 3.31
N VAL A 513 -46.71 5.66 4.38
CA VAL A 513 -45.41 4.98 4.44
C VAL A 513 -45.51 3.56 3.87
N GLN A 514 -44.63 3.21 2.98
CA GLN A 514 -44.52 1.87 2.33
C GLN A 514 -43.14 1.32 2.64
N PRO A 515 -42.97 0.38 3.57
CA PRO A 515 -41.71 -0.24 3.86
C PRO A 515 -41.16 -1.00 2.65
N ILE A 516 -39.85 -0.90 2.41
CA ILE A 516 -39.09 -1.67 1.42
C ILE A 516 -38.20 -2.64 2.18
N ASP A 517 -38.54 -3.91 2.11
CA ASP A 517 -37.81 -4.97 2.81
C ASP A 517 -36.55 -5.36 2.00
N ALA A 518 -35.42 -4.81 2.37
CA ALA A 518 -34.12 -5.08 1.77
C ALA A 518 -33.47 -6.38 2.29
N SER A 519 -33.93 -6.91 3.43
CA SER A 519 -33.35 -8.12 4.03
C SER A 519 -33.49 -9.36 3.18
N LYS A 520 -34.50 -9.40 2.30
CA LYS A 520 -34.74 -10.49 1.34
C LYS A 520 -33.78 -10.50 0.16
N VAL A 521 -32.97 -9.44 -0.01
CA VAL A 521 -32.07 -9.25 -1.15
C VAL A 521 -30.69 -8.89 -0.62
N GLY A 522 -29.85 -9.90 -0.41
CA GLY A 522 -28.46 -9.71 0.04
C GLY A 522 -28.29 -9.42 1.53
N ASP A 523 -29.29 -9.65 2.36
CA ASP A 523 -29.25 -9.44 3.83
C ASP A 523 -29.00 -7.98 4.25
N ALA A 524 -29.32 -7.01 3.38
CA ALA A 524 -29.11 -5.59 3.67
C ALA A 524 -30.06 -5.10 4.76
N GLN A 525 -29.49 -4.41 5.73
CA GLN A 525 -30.23 -3.81 6.85
C GLN A 525 -30.18 -2.28 6.77
N ASP A 526 -28.99 -1.69 6.75
CA ASP A 526 -28.82 -0.25 6.79
C ASP A 526 -28.80 0.36 5.38
N VAL A 527 -29.53 1.46 5.15
CA VAL A 527 -29.51 2.23 3.90
C VAL A 527 -28.98 3.62 4.18
N PHE A 528 -27.80 3.92 3.64
CA PHE A 528 -27.03 5.12 3.94
C PHE A 528 -27.20 6.25 2.91
N GLY A 529 -27.62 5.96 1.69
CA GLY A 529 -27.73 6.94 0.64
C GLY A 529 -28.55 6.44 -0.56
N PHE A 530 -29.02 7.38 -1.36
CA PHE A 530 -29.84 7.12 -2.54
C PHE A 530 -29.30 7.88 -3.75
N HIS A 531 -29.57 7.34 -4.93
CA HIS A 531 -29.46 8.03 -6.21
C HIS A 531 -30.60 7.60 -7.12
N GLU A 532 -31.17 8.53 -7.90
CA GLU A 532 -32.24 8.27 -8.85
C GLU A 532 -31.78 8.51 -10.29
N ASP A 533 -31.89 7.49 -11.12
CA ASP A 533 -31.64 7.59 -12.56
C ASP A 533 -32.75 8.36 -13.30
N ALA A 534 -32.44 8.77 -14.54
CA ALA A 534 -33.41 9.44 -15.40
C ALA A 534 -34.68 8.60 -15.71
N ASP A 535 -34.58 7.27 -15.64
CA ASP A 535 -35.67 6.32 -15.87
C ASP A 535 -36.44 5.96 -14.60
N GLY A 536 -36.15 6.62 -13.46
CA GLY A 536 -36.80 6.36 -12.17
C GLY A 536 -36.25 5.13 -11.43
N THR A 537 -35.13 4.57 -11.86
CA THR A 537 -34.41 3.54 -11.11
C THR A 537 -33.79 4.17 -9.86
N ILE A 538 -34.08 3.60 -8.68
CA ILE A 538 -33.50 4.03 -7.42
C ILE A 538 -32.33 3.09 -7.05
N TRP A 539 -31.17 3.66 -6.85
CA TRP A 539 -29.98 3.02 -6.29
C TRP A 539 -29.88 3.34 -4.81
N MET A 540 -29.51 2.35 -4.00
CA MET A 540 -29.35 2.51 -2.55
C MET A 540 -27.99 2.00 -2.13
N ALA A 541 -27.21 2.83 -1.44
CA ALA A 541 -25.99 2.42 -0.77
C ALA A 541 -26.35 1.77 0.57
N SER A 542 -25.90 0.55 0.81
CA SER A 542 -26.26 -0.23 1.99
C SER A 542 -25.05 -0.88 2.69
N ASP A 543 -25.28 -1.46 3.87
CA ASP A 543 -24.30 -2.24 4.64
C ASP A 543 -23.92 -3.58 3.96
N ARG A 544 -24.65 -3.98 2.89
CA ARG A 544 -24.45 -5.25 2.16
C ARG A 544 -24.37 -5.07 0.65
N GLY A 545 -23.89 -3.92 0.21
CA GLY A 545 -23.66 -3.63 -1.20
C GLY A 545 -24.59 -2.59 -1.79
N LEU A 546 -24.64 -2.58 -3.11
CA LEU A 546 -25.45 -1.68 -3.91
C LEU A 546 -26.78 -2.35 -4.24
N LEU A 547 -27.88 -1.73 -3.81
CA LEU A 547 -29.23 -2.18 -4.13
C LEU A 547 -29.78 -1.36 -5.30
N ARG A 548 -30.51 -2.03 -6.22
CA ARG A 548 -31.24 -1.41 -7.32
C ARG A 548 -32.72 -1.71 -7.23
N TYR A 549 -33.55 -0.67 -7.11
CA TYR A 549 -35.01 -0.79 -7.20
C TYR A 549 -35.48 -0.26 -8.55
N ARG A 550 -36.07 -1.15 -9.35
CA ARG A 550 -36.59 -0.82 -10.69
C ARG A 550 -37.87 -1.60 -10.97
N GLY A 551 -38.94 -0.89 -11.38
CA GLY A 551 -40.20 -1.52 -11.74
C GLY A 551 -40.79 -2.39 -10.61
N GLY A 552 -40.66 -2.00 -9.34
CA GLY A 552 -41.16 -2.75 -8.20
C GLY A 552 -40.26 -3.91 -7.75
N LYS A 553 -39.10 -4.13 -8.37
CA LYS A 553 -38.17 -5.22 -8.06
C LYS A 553 -36.89 -4.68 -7.44
N LEU A 554 -36.50 -5.25 -6.34
CA LEU A 554 -35.23 -4.97 -5.67
C LEU A 554 -34.20 -6.05 -6.04
N ARG A 555 -32.97 -5.63 -6.36
CA ARG A 555 -31.81 -6.50 -6.64
C ARG A 555 -30.58 -5.98 -5.93
N ALA A 556 -29.62 -6.84 -5.57
CA ALA A 556 -28.39 -6.46 -4.89
C ALA A 556 -27.15 -6.88 -5.67
N LEU A 557 -26.09 -6.09 -5.52
CA LEU A 557 -24.70 -6.38 -5.89
C LEU A 557 -23.83 -6.25 -4.65
N GLY A 558 -23.11 -7.31 -4.31
CA GLY A 558 -22.23 -7.36 -3.13
C GLY A 558 -20.91 -8.05 -3.44
N LEU A 559 -20.28 -8.58 -2.39
CA LEU A 559 -19.00 -9.31 -2.50
C LEU A 559 -19.07 -10.49 -3.49
N ALA A 560 -20.19 -11.20 -3.52
CA ALA A 560 -20.36 -12.34 -4.43
C ALA A 560 -20.37 -11.95 -5.91
N GLN A 561 -20.70 -10.70 -6.22
CA GLN A 561 -20.66 -10.15 -7.58
C GLN A 561 -19.39 -9.34 -7.84
N GLY A 562 -18.38 -9.42 -6.97
CA GLY A 562 -17.07 -8.82 -7.20
C GLY A 562 -16.88 -7.41 -6.65
N LEU A 563 -17.80 -6.87 -5.84
CA LEU A 563 -17.48 -5.67 -5.08
C LEU A 563 -16.42 -6.02 -4.02
N PRO A 564 -15.32 -5.27 -3.91
CA PRO A 564 -14.29 -5.53 -2.90
C PRO A 564 -14.76 -5.21 -1.47
N ILE A 565 -15.79 -4.37 -1.35
CA ILE A 565 -16.36 -3.88 -0.08
C ILE A 565 -17.86 -3.82 -0.24
N ASP A 566 -18.60 -4.30 0.75
CA ASP A 566 -20.07 -4.32 0.73
C ASP A 566 -20.72 -3.22 1.59
N THR A 567 -20.01 -2.58 2.51
CA THR A 567 -20.54 -1.45 3.26
C THR A 567 -20.34 -0.16 2.46
N LEU A 568 -21.42 0.32 1.85
CA LEU A 568 -21.46 1.50 0.99
C LEU A 568 -22.22 2.64 1.68
N PHE A 569 -21.67 3.86 1.64
CA PHE A 569 -22.27 5.02 2.29
C PHE A 569 -23.01 5.95 1.32
N ALA A 570 -22.48 6.14 0.12
CA ALA A 570 -23.11 6.95 -0.91
C ALA A 570 -22.97 6.30 -2.28
N VAL A 571 -23.88 6.65 -3.18
CA VAL A 571 -23.81 6.34 -4.61
C VAL A 571 -24.04 7.63 -5.39
N VAL A 572 -23.09 7.95 -6.29
CA VAL A 572 -23.11 9.15 -7.13
C VAL A 572 -22.94 8.71 -8.58
N ASP A 573 -23.80 9.20 -9.47
CA ASP A 573 -23.65 9.08 -10.92
C ASP A 573 -22.82 10.23 -11.44
N ASP A 574 -21.74 9.97 -12.19
CA ASP A 574 -20.91 11.02 -12.76
C ASP A 574 -21.47 11.63 -14.06
N GLY A 575 -22.58 11.14 -14.55
CA GLY A 575 -23.23 11.60 -15.78
C GLY A 575 -22.50 11.21 -17.08
N ILE A 576 -21.39 10.47 -16.99
CA ILE A 576 -20.60 10.02 -18.16
C ILE A 576 -20.54 8.50 -18.29
N GLY A 577 -21.20 7.76 -17.38
CA GLY A 577 -21.43 6.33 -17.50
C GLY A 577 -20.93 5.48 -16.34
N ASP A 578 -20.46 6.08 -15.25
CA ASP A 578 -19.94 5.35 -14.09
C ASP A 578 -20.70 5.72 -12.81
N LEU A 579 -20.85 4.76 -11.89
CA LEU A 579 -21.29 4.99 -10.53
C LEU A 579 -20.09 5.02 -9.59
N TRP A 580 -20.08 6.02 -8.73
CA TRP A 580 -19.10 6.20 -7.66
C TRP A 580 -19.72 5.77 -6.35
N LEU A 581 -19.06 4.81 -5.67
CA LEU A 581 -19.53 4.20 -4.44
C LEU A 581 -18.51 4.49 -3.34
N THR A 582 -18.95 5.12 -2.26
CA THR A 582 -18.08 5.44 -1.12
C THR A 582 -18.18 4.37 -0.03
N SER A 583 -17.08 4.10 0.67
CA SER A 583 -17.00 3.10 1.74
C SER A 583 -16.06 3.53 2.87
N ASN A 584 -15.97 2.75 3.93
CA ASN A 584 -14.99 2.96 5.00
C ASN A 584 -13.55 2.54 4.63
N ARG A 585 -13.31 2.06 3.42
CA ARG A 585 -12.01 1.62 2.91
C ARG A 585 -11.69 2.19 1.53
N GLY A 586 -12.26 3.32 1.18
CA GLY A 586 -12.03 4.02 -0.06
C GLY A 586 -13.26 4.19 -0.93
N VAL A 587 -13.02 4.59 -2.15
CA VAL A 587 -14.02 4.92 -3.15
C VAL A 587 -13.92 3.92 -4.30
N MET A 588 -15.04 3.42 -4.76
CA MET A 588 -15.10 2.52 -5.91
C MET A 588 -15.79 3.22 -7.07
N ARG A 589 -15.24 3.08 -8.29
CA ARG A 589 -15.89 3.46 -9.53
C ARG A 589 -16.32 2.20 -10.26
N VAL A 590 -17.58 2.13 -10.66
CA VAL A 590 -18.16 0.97 -11.34
C VAL A 590 -18.86 1.42 -12.60
N ARG A 591 -18.50 0.84 -13.74
CA ARG A 591 -19.18 1.12 -15.01
C ARG A 591 -20.61 0.63 -14.99
N ARG A 592 -21.55 1.44 -15.41
CA ARG A 592 -22.96 1.04 -15.52
C ARG A 592 -23.16 -0.17 -16.43
N SER A 593 -22.45 -0.20 -17.56
CA SER A 593 -22.49 -1.34 -18.49
C SER A 593 -22.14 -2.66 -17.83
N ASP A 594 -21.19 -2.64 -16.88
CA ASP A 594 -20.74 -3.85 -16.18
C ASP A 594 -21.78 -4.28 -15.13
N ILE A 595 -22.38 -3.31 -14.43
CA ILE A 595 -23.52 -3.57 -13.52
C ILE A 595 -24.68 -4.23 -14.29
N ASP A 596 -25.05 -3.67 -15.43
CA ASP A 596 -26.11 -4.22 -16.26
C ASP A 596 -25.77 -5.61 -16.80
N ALA A 597 -24.50 -5.83 -17.20
CA ALA A 597 -24.06 -7.13 -17.66
C ALA A 597 -24.18 -8.21 -16.56
N VAL A 598 -23.90 -7.87 -15.30
CA VAL A 598 -24.07 -8.77 -14.16
C VAL A 598 -25.56 -9.01 -13.88
N PHE A 599 -26.39 -7.97 -13.87
CA PHE A 599 -27.82 -8.12 -13.65
C PHE A 599 -28.52 -8.92 -14.77
N ASP A 600 -28.05 -8.80 -16.01
CA ASP A 600 -28.58 -9.54 -17.16
C ASP A 600 -28.00 -10.98 -17.27
N GLY A 601 -27.05 -11.35 -16.41
CA GLY A 601 -26.37 -12.64 -16.42
C GLY A 601 -25.36 -12.82 -17.56
N ARG A 602 -24.98 -11.73 -18.24
CA ARG A 602 -23.94 -11.71 -19.29
C ARG A 602 -22.53 -11.74 -18.69
N ALA A 603 -22.35 -11.24 -17.47
CA ALA A 603 -21.15 -11.34 -16.66
C ALA A 603 -21.48 -11.94 -15.30
N LYS A 604 -20.50 -12.61 -14.66
CA LYS A 604 -20.66 -13.19 -13.31
C LYS A 604 -20.23 -12.20 -12.22
N THR A 605 -19.20 -11.41 -12.48
CA THR A 605 -18.58 -10.53 -11.51
C THR A 605 -18.25 -9.17 -12.12
N LEU A 606 -18.21 -8.15 -11.26
CA LEU A 606 -17.71 -6.82 -11.53
C LEU A 606 -16.20 -6.75 -11.35
N SER A 607 -15.57 -5.77 -11.95
CA SER A 607 -14.18 -5.38 -11.71
C SER A 607 -14.14 -3.86 -11.48
N PRO A 608 -14.54 -3.38 -10.28
CA PRO A 608 -14.55 -1.96 -9.97
C PRO A 608 -13.13 -1.42 -9.77
N ASP A 609 -12.94 -0.15 -10.11
CA ASP A 609 -11.77 0.60 -9.69
C ASP A 609 -11.91 0.93 -8.22
N HIS A 610 -10.87 0.73 -7.45
CA HIS A 610 -10.87 1.01 -6.03
C HIS A 610 -9.77 2.00 -5.67
N PHE A 611 -10.16 3.18 -5.21
CA PHE A 611 -9.29 4.29 -4.83
C PHE A 611 -9.15 4.38 -3.31
N SER A 612 -7.94 4.65 -2.85
CA SER A 612 -7.56 4.72 -1.43
C SER A 612 -6.64 5.92 -1.16
N ASP A 613 -5.99 5.90 -0.01
CA ASP A 613 -5.00 6.93 0.37
C ASP A 613 -3.89 7.08 -0.67
N ALA A 614 -3.52 5.99 -1.35
CA ALA A 614 -2.50 6.00 -2.40
C ALA A 614 -2.89 6.79 -3.66
N ASP A 615 -4.16 7.20 -3.77
CA ASP A 615 -4.74 7.83 -4.95
C ASP A 615 -5.08 9.31 -4.72
N GLY A 616 -4.62 9.86 -3.60
CA GLY A 616 -4.80 11.26 -3.22
C GLY A 616 -5.94 11.50 -2.22
N LEU A 617 -6.59 10.44 -1.71
CA LEU A 617 -7.47 10.58 -0.56
C LEU A 617 -6.61 10.80 0.69
N ALA A 618 -6.85 11.85 1.46
CA ALA A 618 -6.15 12.03 2.74
C ALA A 618 -6.56 10.96 3.77
N SER A 619 -7.74 10.35 3.56
CA SER A 619 -8.20 9.18 4.30
C SER A 619 -9.09 8.33 3.41
N ALA A 620 -8.84 7.02 3.36
CA ALA A 620 -9.72 6.06 2.71
C ALA A 620 -11.05 5.87 3.45
N GLN A 621 -11.14 6.30 4.71
CA GLN A 621 -12.38 6.27 5.47
C GLN A 621 -13.32 7.37 4.97
N CYS A 622 -14.26 7.02 4.07
CA CYS A 622 -15.37 7.91 3.74
C CYS A 622 -16.42 7.89 4.86
N ASN A 623 -17.17 8.96 4.95
CA ASN A 623 -18.22 9.13 5.95
C ASN A 623 -19.61 8.85 5.35
N GLY A 624 -20.56 8.47 6.21
CA GLY A 624 -21.92 8.13 5.80
C GLY A 624 -22.95 8.14 6.94
N GLY A 625 -24.18 7.82 6.58
CA GLY A 625 -25.32 7.82 7.54
C GLY A 625 -25.70 9.21 8.05
N ALA A 626 -25.25 10.23 7.36
CA ALA A 626 -25.58 11.65 7.50
C ALA A 626 -25.26 12.31 6.16
N GLY A 627 -25.74 13.47 5.85
CA GLY A 627 -25.29 14.00 4.58
C GLY A 627 -26.16 15.00 3.85
N PRO A 628 -25.96 15.10 2.53
CA PRO A 628 -25.20 14.24 1.62
C PRO A 628 -23.71 14.12 1.95
N SER A 629 -23.19 12.89 1.94
CA SER A 629 -21.77 12.64 2.17
C SER A 629 -20.94 12.59 0.89
N ALA A 630 -21.59 12.58 -0.27
CA ALA A 630 -20.97 12.72 -1.58
C ALA A 630 -21.97 13.37 -2.54
N LEU A 631 -21.45 14.11 -3.54
CA LEU A 631 -22.26 14.74 -4.58
C LEU A 631 -21.46 14.93 -5.88
N LEU A 632 -22.17 15.08 -7.00
CA LEU A 632 -21.64 15.57 -8.25
C LEU A 632 -21.94 17.08 -8.35
N ASP A 633 -20.93 17.94 -8.50
CA ASP A 633 -21.12 19.37 -8.72
C ASP A 633 -21.50 19.67 -10.17
N ARG A 634 -21.98 20.90 -10.42
CA ARG A 634 -22.35 21.36 -11.77
C ARG A 634 -21.19 21.41 -12.76
N SER A 635 -19.96 21.42 -12.27
CA SER A 635 -18.74 21.36 -13.07
C SER A 635 -18.39 19.93 -13.51
N GLY A 636 -19.05 18.93 -12.91
CA GLY A 636 -18.85 17.50 -13.15
C GLY A 636 -17.78 16.87 -12.27
N ASN A 637 -17.42 17.49 -11.15
CA ASN A 637 -16.53 16.89 -10.16
C ASN A 637 -17.35 16.11 -9.12
N VAL A 638 -16.83 14.98 -8.69
CA VAL A 638 -17.37 14.20 -7.59
C VAL A 638 -16.66 14.60 -6.29
N TRP A 639 -17.45 15.11 -5.33
CA TRP A 639 -17.01 15.50 -4.01
C TRP A 639 -17.40 14.46 -2.98
N ILE A 640 -16.50 14.13 -2.05
CA ILE A 640 -16.65 13.03 -1.10
C ILE A 640 -16.19 13.45 0.30
N ALA A 641 -17.05 13.29 1.29
CA ALA A 641 -16.74 13.52 2.70
C ALA A 641 -15.93 12.35 3.26
N THR A 642 -14.75 12.66 3.81
CA THR A 642 -13.86 11.65 4.43
C THR A 642 -13.47 12.05 5.86
N ALA A 643 -12.84 11.13 6.59
CA ALA A 643 -12.28 11.38 7.91
C ALA A 643 -11.01 12.26 7.88
N GLY A 644 -10.41 12.48 6.70
CA GLY A 644 -9.21 13.28 6.52
C GLY A 644 -9.42 14.55 5.69
N GLY A 645 -10.67 14.96 5.47
CA GLY A 645 -11.03 16.12 4.68
C GLY A 645 -12.14 15.85 3.67
N VAL A 646 -12.40 16.83 2.78
CA VAL A 646 -13.26 16.63 1.62
C VAL A 646 -12.40 16.31 0.41
N ALA A 647 -12.64 15.15 -0.19
CA ALA A 647 -11.96 14.73 -1.40
C ALA A 647 -12.74 15.12 -2.65
N VAL A 648 -12.04 15.49 -3.72
CA VAL A 648 -12.64 15.82 -5.02
C VAL A 648 -11.89 15.11 -6.15
N VAL A 649 -12.65 14.63 -7.13
CA VAL A 649 -12.13 14.05 -8.35
C VAL A 649 -12.90 14.59 -9.56
N ASP A 650 -12.18 14.87 -10.65
CA ASP A 650 -12.77 15.10 -11.97
C ASP A 650 -12.82 13.78 -12.76
N PRO A 651 -14.00 13.15 -12.92
CA PRO A 651 -14.11 11.88 -13.63
C PRO A 651 -13.61 11.94 -15.08
N LYS A 652 -13.74 13.07 -15.76
CA LYS A 652 -13.27 13.27 -17.14
C LYS A 652 -11.76 13.35 -17.23
N ALA A 653 -11.13 13.90 -16.19
CA ALA A 653 -9.67 14.03 -16.14
C ALA A 653 -8.97 12.71 -15.82
N LEU A 654 -9.67 11.70 -15.34
CA LEU A 654 -9.07 10.38 -15.09
C LEU A 654 -8.44 9.78 -16.34
N ASN A 655 -8.95 10.08 -17.52
CA ASN A 655 -8.37 9.62 -18.78
C ASN A 655 -6.95 10.15 -19.04
N ARG A 656 -6.52 11.25 -18.41
CA ARG A 656 -5.13 11.75 -18.53
C ARG A 656 -4.11 10.87 -17.78
N TYR A 657 -4.57 10.13 -16.77
CA TYR A 657 -3.72 9.19 -16.04
C TYR A 657 -3.49 7.89 -16.82
N HIS A 658 -4.17 7.69 -17.95
CA HIS A 658 -4.12 6.50 -18.80
C HIS A 658 -2.95 6.46 -19.78
N ARG A 659 -2.21 7.55 -19.97
CA ARG A 659 -1.44 7.75 -21.21
C ARG A 659 -0.21 6.90 -21.40
N GLN A 660 0.41 6.30 -20.38
CA GLN A 660 1.53 5.36 -20.59
C GLN A 660 1.76 4.52 -19.32
N VAL A 661 1.30 3.30 -19.33
CA VAL A 661 1.81 2.31 -18.38
C VAL A 661 3.21 1.92 -18.85
N PRO A 662 4.27 2.09 -18.04
CA PRO A 662 5.61 1.65 -18.43
C PRO A 662 5.63 0.15 -18.72
N PRO A 663 6.50 -0.33 -19.63
CA PRO A 663 6.63 -1.74 -19.91
C PRO A 663 7.03 -2.52 -18.65
N VAL A 664 6.72 -3.82 -18.64
CA VAL A 664 7.13 -4.70 -17.54
C VAL A 664 8.61 -4.98 -17.64
N VAL A 665 9.31 -4.93 -16.51
CA VAL A 665 10.69 -5.37 -16.33
C VAL A 665 10.68 -6.66 -15.51
N ILE A 666 11.43 -7.67 -15.94
CA ILE A 666 11.71 -8.85 -15.13
C ILE A 666 12.87 -8.48 -14.21
N GLU A 667 12.62 -8.42 -12.92
CA GLU A 667 13.59 -7.94 -11.91
C GLU A 667 14.53 -9.04 -11.44
N GLN A 668 14.00 -10.26 -11.28
CA GLN A 668 14.75 -11.41 -10.79
C GLN A 668 14.11 -12.70 -11.27
N VAL A 669 14.93 -13.68 -11.51
CA VAL A 669 14.49 -15.07 -11.71
C VAL A 669 15.22 -15.96 -10.70
N LEU A 670 14.44 -16.77 -9.97
CA LEU A 670 14.99 -17.80 -9.10
C LEU A 670 14.82 -19.17 -9.76
N ALA A 671 15.88 -19.92 -9.86
CA ALA A 671 15.88 -21.30 -10.31
C ALA A 671 16.19 -22.22 -9.12
N ASN A 672 15.23 -23.08 -8.72
CA ASN A 672 15.31 -23.88 -7.49
C ASN A 672 15.68 -23.02 -6.27
N ASP A 673 15.03 -21.88 -6.10
CA ASP A 673 15.21 -20.89 -5.02
C ASP A 673 16.57 -20.14 -5.02
N ALA A 674 17.41 -20.35 -6.04
CA ALA A 674 18.67 -19.63 -6.20
C ALA A 674 18.53 -18.55 -7.30
N PRO A 675 19.05 -17.33 -7.08
CA PRO A 675 18.98 -16.26 -8.09
C PRO A 675 19.85 -16.62 -9.33
N VAL A 676 19.33 -16.28 -10.48
CA VAL A 676 20.02 -16.47 -11.77
C VAL A 676 20.30 -15.11 -12.38
N ALA A 677 21.50 -14.93 -12.93
CA ALA A 677 21.85 -13.72 -13.68
C ALA A 677 20.92 -13.55 -14.88
N LEU A 678 20.29 -12.38 -15.00
CA LEU A 678 19.41 -12.06 -16.10
C LEU A 678 20.20 -11.75 -17.37
N GLY A 679 19.74 -12.31 -18.49
CA GLY A 679 20.23 -12.06 -19.82
C GLY A 679 19.07 -12.07 -20.81
N ASN A 680 19.37 -11.93 -22.11
CA ASN A 680 18.35 -12.02 -23.16
C ASN A 680 17.71 -13.42 -23.24
N ALA A 681 18.42 -14.43 -22.77
CA ALA A 681 17.95 -15.80 -22.61
C ALA A 681 18.61 -16.43 -21.37
N LEU A 682 17.94 -17.37 -20.72
CA LEU A 682 18.44 -18.08 -19.55
C LEU A 682 18.76 -19.54 -19.92
N ASP A 683 20.03 -19.89 -19.78
CA ASP A 683 20.49 -21.27 -19.86
C ASP A 683 20.58 -21.90 -18.47
N LEU A 684 19.62 -22.75 -18.16
CA LEU A 684 19.50 -23.32 -16.82
C LEU A 684 20.07 -24.75 -16.76
N PRO A 685 20.71 -25.12 -15.65
CA PRO A 685 21.31 -26.44 -15.51
C PRO A 685 20.26 -27.54 -15.49
N ALA A 686 20.69 -28.73 -15.84
CA ALA A 686 19.88 -29.93 -15.77
C ALA A 686 19.42 -30.17 -14.31
N GLY A 687 18.14 -30.51 -14.12
CA GLY A 687 17.55 -30.71 -12.80
C GLY A 687 16.84 -29.47 -12.23
N THR A 688 16.79 -28.35 -12.94
CA THR A 688 15.93 -27.23 -12.60
C THR A 688 14.46 -27.65 -12.71
N ARG A 689 13.70 -27.55 -11.62
CA ARG A 689 12.30 -27.94 -11.55
C ARG A 689 11.37 -26.82 -11.11
N LYS A 690 11.92 -25.80 -10.44
CA LYS A 690 11.17 -24.65 -9.95
C LYS A 690 11.74 -23.38 -10.57
N LEU A 691 10.87 -22.55 -11.14
CA LEU A 691 11.19 -21.20 -11.56
C LEU A 691 10.24 -20.23 -10.89
N GLU A 692 10.80 -19.13 -10.42
CA GLU A 692 10.04 -18.03 -9.85
C GLU A 692 10.50 -16.74 -10.52
N PHE A 693 9.54 -16.01 -11.10
CA PHE A 693 9.78 -14.77 -11.83
C PHE A 693 9.25 -13.63 -11.00
N HIS A 694 10.10 -12.67 -10.65
CA HIS A 694 9.73 -11.40 -10.07
C HIS A 694 9.74 -10.35 -11.18
N TYR A 695 8.65 -9.61 -11.32
CA TYR A 695 8.49 -8.62 -12.38
C TYR A 695 7.73 -7.40 -11.87
N ALA A 696 8.02 -6.24 -12.45
CA ALA A 696 7.37 -4.98 -12.13
C ALA A 696 7.23 -4.11 -13.37
N SER A 697 6.19 -3.30 -13.42
CA SER A 697 6.15 -2.12 -14.29
C SER A 697 6.57 -0.92 -13.45
N LEU A 698 7.54 -0.15 -13.93
CA LEU A 698 8.18 0.93 -13.17
C LEU A 698 7.35 2.22 -13.22
N SER A 699 6.09 2.12 -12.80
CA SER A 699 5.22 3.26 -12.59
C SER A 699 5.30 3.71 -11.12
N PHE A 700 5.52 5.01 -10.94
CA PHE A 700 5.58 5.64 -9.62
C PHE A 700 4.29 6.37 -9.28
N ARG A 701 3.48 6.67 -10.30
CA ARG A 701 2.23 7.42 -10.12
C ARG A 701 1.15 6.57 -9.46
N MET A 702 0.91 5.36 -9.97
CA MET A 702 -0.18 4.48 -9.51
C MET A 702 0.24 2.99 -9.53
N PRO A 703 1.32 2.60 -8.82
CA PRO A 703 1.87 1.25 -8.93
C PRO A 703 0.92 0.14 -8.46
N ARG A 704 -0.04 0.47 -7.58
CA ARG A 704 -1.00 -0.49 -7.01
C ARG A 704 -2.18 -0.81 -7.93
N PHE A 705 -2.42 0.01 -8.97
CA PHE A 705 -3.48 -0.19 -9.97
C PHE A 705 -3.08 -1.05 -11.14
N LEU A 706 -1.82 -1.43 -11.20
CA LEU A 706 -1.30 -2.23 -12.28
C LEU A 706 -1.69 -3.69 -12.07
N HIS A 707 -2.35 -4.24 -13.07
CA HIS A 707 -2.68 -5.65 -13.16
C HIS A 707 -1.72 -6.34 -14.09
N TYR A 708 -1.29 -7.52 -13.70
CA TYR A 708 -0.35 -8.33 -14.47
C TYR A 708 -1.00 -9.63 -14.89
N ARG A 709 -0.72 -10.05 -16.12
CA ARG A 709 -0.95 -11.42 -16.54
C ARG A 709 0.33 -11.99 -17.14
N HIS A 710 0.52 -13.26 -16.94
CA HIS A 710 1.68 -13.94 -17.45
C HIS A 710 1.29 -15.26 -18.12
N ARG A 711 2.22 -15.79 -18.91
CA ARG A 711 2.10 -17.08 -19.56
C ARG A 711 3.48 -17.69 -19.76
N LEU A 712 3.67 -18.94 -19.37
CA LEU A 712 4.85 -19.72 -19.72
C LEU A 712 4.52 -20.62 -20.92
N GLN A 713 4.95 -20.23 -22.12
CA GLN A 713 4.77 -21.06 -23.30
C GLN A 713 5.51 -22.39 -23.12
N GLY A 714 4.83 -23.48 -23.43
CA GLY A 714 5.29 -24.84 -23.14
C GLY A 714 4.63 -25.45 -21.88
N VAL A 715 3.95 -24.64 -21.06
CA VAL A 715 3.23 -25.07 -19.84
C VAL A 715 1.78 -24.61 -19.88
N ASP A 716 1.57 -23.29 -20.00
CA ASP A 716 0.24 -22.69 -19.95
C ASP A 716 -0.42 -22.69 -21.35
N ARG A 717 -1.74 -22.97 -21.38
CA ARG A 717 -2.55 -22.84 -22.58
C ARG A 717 -2.96 -21.39 -22.81
N ASP A 718 -3.38 -20.72 -21.74
CA ASP A 718 -3.94 -19.36 -21.78
C ASP A 718 -3.14 -18.43 -20.86
N TRP A 719 -3.41 -17.14 -20.95
CA TRP A 719 -2.88 -16.14 -20.05
C TRP A 719 -3.46 -16.34 -18.63
N ILE A 720 -2.60 -16.22 -17.63
CA ILE A 720 -2.96 -16.29 -16.21
C ILE A 720 -2.99 -14.87 -15.66
N ASP A 721 -4.18 -14.36 -15.37
CA ASP A 721 -4.38 -13.07 -14.69
C ASP A 721 -4.12 -13.23 -13.19
N ARG A 722 -3.25 -12.40 -12.64
CA ARG A 722 -2.83 -12.38 -11.23
C ARG A 722 -3.20 -11.09 -10.51
N GLY A 723 -3.98 -10.20 -11.15
CA GLY A 723 -4.25 -8.90 -10.58
C GLY A 723 -2.95 -8.12 -10.36
N ASN A 724 -2.73 -7.61 -9.15
CA ASN A 724 -1.54 -6.84 -8.80
C ASN A 724 -0.33 -7.67 -8.33
N GLN A 725 -0.41 -9.01 -8.39
CA GLN A 725 0.71 -9.86 -7.98
C GLN A 725 1.87 -9.78 -8.98
N ARG A 726 3.09 -9.64 -8.47
CA ARG A 726 4.33 -9.44 -9.23
C ARG A 726 5.23 -10.67 -9.26
N VAL A 727 4.71 -11.81 -8.84
CA VAL A 727 5.45 -13.07 -8.78
C VAL A 727 4.69 -14.14 -9.52
N ALA A 728 5.37 -14.80 -10.45
CA ALA A 728 4.88 -16.01 -11.11
C ALA A 728 5.76 -17.19 -10.72
N GLN A 729 5.15 -18.25 -10.24
CA GLN A 729 5.86 -19.44 -9.81
C GLN A 729 5.42 -20.65 -10.62
N TYR A 730 6.39 -21.38 -11.15
CA TYR A 730 6.20 -22.64 -11.87
C TYR A 730 7.01 -23.74 -11.22
N THR A 731 6.37 -24.87 -11.01
CA THR A 731 7.00 -26.04 -10.39
C THR A 731 6.88 -27.24 -11.31
N ASN A 732 7.71 -28.25 -11.08
CA ASN A 732 7.72 -29.51 -11.83
C ASN A 732 8.02 -29.34 -13.32
N LEU A 733 8.88 -28.36 -13.66
CA LEU A 733 9.33 -28.15 -15.02
C LEU A 733 10.27 -29.30 -15.46
N GLY A 734 10.11 -29.72 -16.72
CA GLY A 734 11.00 -30.66 -17.37
C GLY A 734 12.11 -29.97 -18.16
N PRO A 735 13.05 -30.74 -18.75
CA PRO A 735 14.00 -30.18 -19.71
C PRO A 735 13.25 -29.75 -20.97
N GLY A 736 13.67 -28.62 -21.56
CA GLY A 736 13.04 -28.08 -22.76
C GLY A 736 13.24 -26.59 -22.92
N HIS A 737 12.65 -26.05 -23.98
CA HIS A 737 12.63 -24.63 -24.26
C HIS A 737 11.29 -24.05 -23.81
N TYR A 738 11.35 -22.96 -23.05
CA TYR A 738 10.21 -22.22 -22.53
C TYR A 738 10.36 -20.77 -22.90
N ARG A 739 9.25 -20.06 -23.03
CA ARG A 739 9.23 -18.61 -23.16
C ARG A 739 8.27 -18.04 -22.12
N PHE A 740 8.80 -17.29 -21.18
CA PHE A 740 7.99 -16.55 -20.22
C PHE A 740 7.55 -15.24 -20.87
N LEU A 741 6.24 -14.96 -20.81
CA LEU A 741 5.62 -13.75 -21.29
C LEU A 741 4.90 -13.09 -20.12
N VAL A 742 5.06 -11.79 -19.99
CA VAL A 742 4.33 -11.00 -19.00
C VAL A 742 3.93 -9.68 -19.62
N GLU A 743 2.72 -9.24 -19.32
CA GLU A 743 2.22 -7.94 -19.70
C GLU A 743 1.47 -7.28 -18.56
N VAL A 744 1.36 -5.97 -18.63
CA VAL A 744 0.71 -5.12 -17.65
C VAL A 744 -0.50 -4.44 -18.27
N SER A 745 -1.51 -4.24 -17.45
CA SER A 745 -2.72 -3.50 -17.77
C SER A 745 -3.08 -2.60 -16.60
N ALA A 746 -3.78 -1.52 -16.89
CA ALA A 746 -4.43 -0.68 -15.89
C ALA A 746 -5.95 -0.66 -16.18
N PRO A 747 -6.67 -1.77 -15.89
CA PRO A 747 -8.07 -1.93 -16.30
C PRO A 747 -8.99 -0.87 -15.71
N GLY A 748 -8.73 -0.45 -14.48
CA GLY A 748 -9.45 0.63 -13.81
C GLY A 748 -9.34 1.97 -14.50
N LEU A 749 -8.36 2.11 -15.33
CA LEU A 749 -8.10 3.29 -16.09
C LEU A 749 -8.55 3.15 -17.57
N GLY A 750 -9.35 2.15 -17.92
CA GLY A 750 -9.86 1.92 -19.28
C GLY A 750 -8.84 1.39 -20.28
N GLN A 751 -7.62 1.07 -19.83
CA GLN A 751 -6.63 0.41 -20.68
C GLN A 751 -6.81 -1.11 -20.55
N GLY A 752 -7.14 -1.73 -21.67
CA GLY A 752 -7.00 -3.16 -21.85
C GLY A 752 -5.53 -3.59 -21.75
N TRP A 753 -5.29 -4.86 -21.94
CA TRP A 753 -3.95 -5.44 -21.95
C TRP A 753 -3.06 -4.74 -22.99
N GLY A 754 -1.83 -4.41 -22.58
CA GLY A 754 -0.87 -3.63 -23.38
C GLY A 754 -0.47 -4.31 -24.68
N LYS A 755 0.07 -3.52 -25.61
CA LYS A 755 0.67 -4.07 -26.84
C LYS A 755 2.10 -4.59 -26.61
N ASP A 756 2.73 -4.17 -25.50
CA ASP A 756 4.11 -4.47 -25.20
C ASP A 756 4.17 -5.65 -24.24
N VAL A 757 4.51 -6.82 -24.79
CA VAL A 757 4.71 -8.05 -24.02
C VAL A 757 6.21 -8.20 -23.74
N THR A 758 6.57 -8.22 -22.47
CA THR A 758 7.95 -8.56 -22.08
C THR A 758 8.13 -10.07 -22.14
N THR A 759 9.20 -10.51 -22.80
CA THR A 759 9.49 -11.92 -23.03
C THR A 759 10.87 -12.29 -22.54
N LEU A 760 11.00 -13.53 -22.03
CA LEU A 760 12.27 -14.12 -21.61
C LEU A 760 12.33 -15.57 -22.08
N ASP A 761 13.31 -15.88 -22.92
CA ASP A 761 13.55 -17.23 -23.38
C ASP A 761 14.35 -18.04 -22.36
N ILE A 762 13.97 -19.30 -22.16
CA ILE A 762 14.53 -20.15 -21.10
C ILE A 762 14.79 -21.53 -21.69
N GLU A 763 15.99 -22.03 -21.50
CA GLU A 763 16.35 -23.40 -21.83
C GLU A 763 16.75 -24.17 -20.55
N ILE A 764 16.03 -25.24 -20.24
CA ILE A 764 16.39 -26.16 -19.17
C ILE A 764 17.07 -27.37 -19.80
N LYS A 765 18.37 -27.55 -19.51
CA LYS A 765 19.16 -28.64 -20.05
C LYS A 765 18.71 -30.01 -19.55
N PRO A 766 18.65 -31.04 -20.41
CA PRO A 766 18.28 -32.38 -19.99
C PRO A 766 19.39 -33.05 -19.17
N LEU A 767 19.03 -33.83 -18.17
CA LEU A 767 19.92 -34.72 -17.45
C LEU A 767 20.48 -35.78 -18.41
N LEU A 768 21.65 -36.35 -18.10
CA LEU A 768 22.31 -37.32 -18.96
C LEU A 768 21.38 -38.45 -19.42
N TRP A 769 20.55 -38.97 -18.48
CA TRP A 769 19.61 -40.08 -18.81
C TRP A 769 18.33 -39.64 -19.55
N GLN A 770 18.09 -38.33 -19.68
CA GLN A 770 16.97 -37.77 -20.43
C GLN A 770 17.35 -37.49 -21.90
N ARG A 771 18.67 -37.50 -22.23
CA ARG A 771 19.15 -37.29 -23.59
C ARG A 771 18.84 -38.50 -24.47
N ASP A 772 18.37 -38.24 -25.69
CA ASP A 772 17.94 -39.32 -26.60
C ASP A 772 19.10 -40.28 -26.96
N TRP A 773 20.31 -39.77 -27.11
CA TRP A 773 21.47 -40.63 -27.34
C TRP A 773 21.75 -41.60 -26.16
N PHE A 774 21.52 -41.12 -24.89
CA PHE A 774 21.72 -41.95 -23.70
C PHE A 774 20.61 -43.01 -23.59
N ARG A 775 19.36 -42.66 -23.92
CA ARG A 775 18.24 -43.59 -23.99
C ARG A 775 18.50 -44.63 -25.09
N ALA A 776 18.97 -44.18 -26.28
CA ALA A 776 19.37 -45.05 -27.38
C ALA A 776 20.54 -45.97 -26.96
N ALA A 777 21.54 -45.42 -26.23
CA ALA A 777 22.64 -46.23 -25.69
C ALA A 777 22.18 -47.27 -24.66
N LEU A 778 21.20 -46.90 -23.78
CA LEU A 778 20.60 -47.86 -22.82
C LEU A 778 19.81 -48.94 -23.55
N VAL A 779 19.04 -48.59 -24.58
CA VAL A 779 18.33 -49.57 -25.41
C VAL A 779 19.33 -50.49 -26.14
N LEU A 780 20.39 -49.94 -26.68
CA LEU A 780 21.45 -50.68 -27.36
C LEU A 780 22.19 -51.61 -26.38
N LEU A 781 22.52 -51.08 -25.19
CA LEU A 781 23.12 -51.87 -24.11
C LEU A 781 22.18 -53.00 -23.64
N GLY A 782 20.86 -52.66 -23.48
CA GLY A 782 19.86 -53.68 -23.17
C GLY A 782 19.74 -54.74 -24.26
N GLY A 783 19.78 -54.33 -25.51
CA GLY A 783 19.81 -55.21 -26.67
C GLY A 783 21.09 -56.12 -26.70
N LEU A 784 22.25 -55.50 -26.44
CA LEU A 784 23.54 -56.27 -26.35
C LEU A 784 23.52 -57.23 -25.14
N LEU A 785 22.98 -56.79 -23.99
CA LEU A 785 22.81 -57.64 -22.82
C LEU A 785 21.81 -58.79 -23.09
N ALA A 786 20.72 -58.53 -23.80
CA ALA A 786 19.76 -59.54 -24.22
C ALA A 786 20.37 -60.54 -25.20
N VAL A 787 21.21 -60.08 -26.18
CA VAL A 787 21.96 -60.92 -27.09
C VAL A 787 23.05 -61.72 -26.36
N ALA A 788 23.75 -61.09 -25.42
CA ALA A 788 24.75 -61.75 -24.58
C ALA A 788 24.11 -62.82 -23.68
N PHE A 789 22.95 -62.45 -23.05
CA PHE A 789 22.16 -63.38 -22.26
C PHE A 789 21.57 -64.51 -23.11
N TYR A 790 21.06 -64.24 -24.31
CA TYR A 790 20.61 -65.24 -25.25
C TYR A 790 21.75 -66.17 -25.66
N ARG A 791 22.94 -65.64 -26.00
CA ARG A 791 24.13 -66.42 -26.30
C ARG A 791 24.63 -67.24 -25.13
N TRP A 792 24.63 -66.65 -23.90
CA TRP A 792 24.99 -67.34 -22.66
C TRP A 792 23.97 -68.44 -22.36
N ARG A 793 22.67 -68.11 -22.46
CA ARG A 793 21.58 -69.08 -22.27
C ARG A 793 21.60 -70.19 -23.31
N SER A 794 21.86 -69.83 -24.56
CA SER A 794 22.01 -70.80 -25.66
C SER A 794 23.20 -71.69 -25.43
N ARG A 795 24.38 -71.18 -25.06
CA ARG A 795 25.56 -71.97 -24.70
C ARG A 795 25.28 -72.85 -23.48
N HIS A 796 24.56 -72.30 -22.50
CA HIS A 796 24.23 -73.03 -21.27
C HIS A 796 23.18 -74.12 -21.54
N LEU A 797 22.26 -73.88 -22.46
CA LEU A 797 21.29 -74.88 -22.93
C LEU A 797 22.00 -75.99 -23.74
N TRP A 798 22.94 -75.61 -24.61
CA TRP A 798 23.76 -76.59 -25.35
C TRP A 798 24.66 -77.38 -24.37
N GLN A 799 25.20 -76.78 -23.37
CA GLN A 799 25.95 -77.46 -22.34
C GLN A 799 25.06 -78.30 -21.40
N ARG A 800 23.81 -77.87 -21.18
CA ARG A 800 22.82 -78.71 -20.47
C ARG A 800 22.28 -79.84 -21.30
N ALA A 801 22.07 -79.64 -22.61
CA ALA A 801 21.65 -80.74 -23.48
C ALA A 801 22.72 -81.84 -23.54
N ALA A 802 23.97 -81.44 -23.62
CA ALA A 802 25.08 -82.33 -23.53
C ALA A 802 25.25 -83.07 -22.17
N ARG A 803 24.82 -82.40 -21.06
CA ARG A 803 24.78 -82.93 -19.71
C ARG A 803 23.53 -83.77 -19.44
N LEU A 804 22.42 -83.43 -20.12
CA LEU A 804 21.16 -84.23 -19.97
C LEU A 804 21.25 -85.61 -20.64
N GLU A 805 22.01 -85.73 -21.71
CA GLU A 805 22.33 -87.08 -22.27
C GLU A 805 23.19 -87.88 -21.28
N ALA A 806 24.00 -87.25 -20.41
CA ALA A 806 24.79 -87.90 -19.35
C ALA A 806 24.00 -88.15 -18.05
N ILE A 807 22.90 -87.42 -17.82
CA ILE A 807 22.10 -87.47 -16.57
C ILE A 807 20.86 -88.38 -16.71
N VAL A 808 20.39 -88.74 -17.95
CA VAL A 808 19.29 -89.63 -18.12
C VAL A 808 19.67 -91.07 -17.59
N GLU A 809 20.93 -91.31 -17.48
CA GLU A 809 21.42 -92.60 -16.92
C GLU A 809 21.53 -92.57 -15.38
N GLN A 810 21.44 -91.41 -14.73
CA GLN A 810 21.64 -91.26 -13.29
C GLN A 810 20.38 -90.97 -12.46
N ARG A 811 19.24 -90.77 -13.11
CA ARG A 811 18.00 -90.31 -12.42
C ARG A 811 16.93 -91.36 -12.22
N THR A 812 17.32 -92.67 -12.01
CA THR A 812 16.43 -93.63 -11.42
C THR A 812 16.60 -93.79 -9.89
N SER A 813 17.51 -93.01 -9.31
CA SER A 813 17.83 -93.11 -7.88
C SER A 813 17.30 -91.97 -6.98
N ASP A 814 16.93 -90.83 -7.51
CA ASP A 814 16.73 -89.65 -6.64
C ASP A 814 15.29 -89.11 -6.46
N LEU A 815 14.31 -90.02 -6.70
CA LEU A 815 12.88 -89.65 -6.59
C LEU A 815 12.34 -89.71 -5.15
N ARG A 816 13.20 -89.78 -4.16
CA ARG A 816 12.78 -89.81 -2.74
C ARG A 816 13.01 -88.54 -1.93
N ASP A 817 13.75 -87.60 -2.43
CA ASP A 817 14.09 -86.42 -1.64
C ASP A 817 13.33 -85.08 -1.92
N GLN A 818 12.29 -85.21 -2.76
CA GLN A 818 11.59 -84.02 -3.23
C GLN A 818 10.37 -83.54 -2.45
N THR A 819 10.01 -84.32 -1.38
CA THR A 819 8.80 -83.99 -0.59
C THR A 819 9.06 -83.03 0.57
N GLU A 820 10.30 -82.81 0.93
CA GLU A 820 10.60 -81.94 2.10
C GLU A 820 10.83 -80.48 1.81
N ARG A 821 10.98 -80.09 0.52
CA ARG A 821 11.29 -78.68 0.20
C ARG A 821 10.10 -77.75 -0.10
N LEU A 822 8.92 -78.31 -0.20
CA LEU A 822 7.69 -77.52 -0.46
C LEU A 822 7.09 -76.81 0.73
N MET A 823 7.51 -77.20 1.94
CA MET A 823 6.98 -76.57 3.17
C MET A 823 7.68 -75.30 3.63
N ARG A 824 8.84 -74.95 3.08
CA ARG A 824 9.58 -73.73 3.48
C ARG A 824 9.26 -72.47 2.71
N ALA A 825 8.67 -72.60 1.53
CA ALA A 825 8.36 -71.41 0.68
C ALA A 825 7.08 -70.63 1.10
N ASP A 826 6.21 -71.30 1.92
CA ASP A 826 4.94 -70.67 2.34
C ASP A 826 5.07 -69.75 3.60
N GLN A 827 6.18 -69.98 4.36
CA GLN A 827 6.44 -69.13 5.55
C GLN A 827 7.08 -67.79 5.21
N GLU A 828 7.77 -67.68 4.08
CA GLU A 828 8.42 -66.33 3.72
C GLU A 828 7.44 -65.36 3.08
N LYS A 829 6.34 -65.79 2.48
CA LYS A 829 5.33 -64.95 1.88
C LYS A 829 4.47 -64.21 2.93
N SER A 830 4.27 -64.90 4.09
CA SER A 830 3.44 -64.29 5.17
C SER A 830 4.18 -63.18 5.95
N ALA A 831 5.50 -63.25 6.01
CA ALA A 831 6.30 -62.22 6.70
C ALA A 831 6.40 -60.92 5.91
N LEU A 832 6.32 -60.98 4.58
CA LEU A 832 6.45 -59.78 3.74
C LEU A 832 5.16 -58.94 3.71
N LEU A 833 3.99 -59.58 3.87
CA LEU A 833 2.68 -58.88 3.89
C LEU A 833 2.46 -58.10 5.21
N ALA A 834 2.99 -58.64 6.34
CA ALA A 834 2.93 -57.97 7.63
C ALA A 834 3.75 -56.64 7.68
N LYS A 835 4.87 -56.64 6.94
CA LYS A 835 5.77 -55.44 6.93
C LYS A 835 5.21 -54.29 6.06
N LEU A 836 4.40 -54.56 5.07
CA LEU A 836 3.75 -53.57 4.23
C LEU A 836 2.56 -52.91 4.95
N GLN A 837 1.90 -53.64 5.84
CA GLN A 837 0.77 -53.15 6.60
C GLN A 837 1.22 -52.17 7.70
N GLU A 838 2.34 -52.47 8.35
CA GLU A 838 2.94 -51.60 9.37
C GLU A 838 3.43 -50.26 8.80
N GLN A 839 3.92 -50.25 7.56
CA GLN A 839 4.29 -48.96 6.89
C GLN A 839 3.12 -48.10 6.51
N SER A 840 1.97 -48.68 6.16
CA SER A 840 0.77 -47.92 5.81
C SER A 840 0.14 -47.25 7.04
N GLU A 841 0.15 -47.90 8.19
CA GLU A 841 -0.39 -47.35 9.44
C GLU A 841 0.49 -46.22 10.02
N ALA A 842 1.80 -46.25 9.73
CA ALA A 842 2.73 -45.19 10.15
C ALA A 842 2.52 -43.92 9.32
N PHE A 843 2.20 -44.02 8.01
CA PHE A 843 1.92 -42.88 7.15
C PHE A 843 0.60 -42.19 7.49
N GLU A 844 -0.43 -42.93 7.88
CA GLU A 844 -1.72 -42.33 8.25
C GLU A 844 -1.65 -41.57 9.56
N ARG A 845 -0.82 -42.04 10.54
CA ARG A 845 -0.59 -41.28 11.78
C ARG A 845 0.14 -39.97 11.56
N GLN A 846 1.13 -39.96 10.71
CA GLN A 846 1.94 -38.75 10.45
C GLN A 846 1.16 -37.65 9.71
N ALA A 847 0.07 -37.98 9.03
CA ALA A 847 -0.78 -37.01 8.33
C ALA A 847 -1.83 -36.32 9.23
N ARG A 848 -2.13 -36.88 10.40
CA ARG A 848 -3.26 -36.44 11.25
C ARG A 848 -2.86 -35.84 12.58
N GLU A 849 -1.64 -36.06 13.04
CA GLU A 849 -1.18 -35.62 14.38
C GLU A 849 -0.15 -34.49 14.26
N ASP A 850 -0.07 -33.67 15.29
CA ASP A 850 0.97 -32.66 15.44
C ASP A 850 2.27 -33.34 15.94
N ALA A 851 3.33 -33.18 15.17
CA ALA A 851 4.59 -33.87 15.42
C ALA A 851 5.27 -33.54 16.77
N LEU A 852 4.94 -32.42 17.40
CA LEU A 852 5.50 -31.99 18.66
C LEU A 852 4.68 -32.50 19.84
N THR A 853 3.36 -32.33 19.79
CA THR A 853 2.48 -32.59 20.94
C THR A 853 1.76 -33.94 20.88
N GLY A 854 1.74 -34.59 19.72
CA GLY A 854 1.02 -35.86 19.52
C GLY A 854 -0.50 -35.72 19.48
N LEU A 855 -1.01 -34.52 19.61
CA LEU A 855 -2.43 -34.22 19.49
C LEU A 855 -2.87 -34.17 18.01
N ALA A 856 -4.17 -34.20 17.78
CA ALA A 856 -4.70 -33.88 16.43
C ALA A 856 -4.16 -32.54 15.96
N ASN A 857 -3.69 -32.49 14.72
CA ASN A 857 -3.25 -31.22 14.15
C ASN A 857 -4.46 -30.38 13.72
N ARG A 858 -4.23 -29.12 13.41
CA ARG A 858 -5.26 -28.15 13.01
C ARG A 858 -6.12 -28.64 11.85
N ARG A 859 -5.53 -29.37 10.90
CA ARG A 859 -6.27 -29.94 9.77
C ARG A 859 -7.23 -31.01 10.23
N SER A 860 -6.77 -31.92 11.07
CA SER A 860 -7.56 -33.03 11.60
C SER A 860 -8.76 -32.54 12.41
N ILE A 861 -8.54 -31.58 13.33
CA ILE A 861 -9.63 -31.04 14.15
C ILE A 861 -10.62 -30.20 13.34
N ASN A 862 -10.19 -29.46 12.30
CA ASN A 862 -11.10 -28.75 11.41
C ASN A 862 -12.02 -29.70 10.63
N GLU A 863 -11.48 -30.82 10.13
CA GLU A 863 -12.26 -31.84 9.45
C GLU A 863 -13.26 -32.49 10.41
N GLU A 864 -12.88 -32.69 11.68
CA GLU A 864 -13.75 -33.24 12.72
C GLU A 864 -14.82 -32.24 13.16
N LEU A 865 -14.42 -30.96 13.36
CA LEU A 865 -15.34 -29.88 13.71
C LEU A 865 -16.43 -29.70 12.63
N ALA A 866 -16.06 -29.70 11.36
CA ALA A 866 -17.00 -29.60 10.25
C ALA A 866 -18.02 -30.77 10.29
N ARG A 867 -17.54 -32.00 10.47
CA ARG A 867 -18.39 -33.18 10.58
C ARG A 867 -19.27 -33.16 11.83
N ALA A 868 -18.72 -32.74 12.97
CA ALA A 868 -19.44 -32.62 14.23
C ALA A 868 -20.52 -31.52 14.16
N PHE A 869 -20.22 -30.39 13.50
CA PHE A 869 -21.17 -29.30 13.27
C PHE A 869 -22.36 -29.80 12.43
N ASP A 870 -22.07 -30.49 11.33
CA ASP A 870 -23.13 -31.07 10.46
C ASP A 870 -23.94 -32.14 11.21
N ARG A 871 -23.28 -32.96 12.05
CA ARG A 871 -24.02 -33.93 12.91
C ARG A 871 -24.92 -33.20 13.92
N ALA A 872 -24.38 -32.18 14.58
CA ALA A 872 -25.12 -31.44 15.58
C ALA A 872 -26.28 -30.63 15.00
N VAL A 873 -26.13 -30.08 13.78
CA VAL A 873 -27.24 -29.45 13.05
C VAL A 873 -28.33 -30.43 12.70
N ARG A 874 -27.99 -31.61 12.17
CA ARG A 874 -28.97 -32.63 11.79
C ARG A 874 -29.74 -33.24 12.97
N ASN A 875 -29.03 -33.44 14.08
CA ASN A 875 -29.58 -34.16 15.23
C ASN A 875 -30.17 -33.19 16.30
N GLY A 876 -30.02 -31.88 16.15
CA GLY A 876 -30.45 -30.90 17.13
C GLY A 876 -29.68 -30.97 18.45
N THR A 877 -28.46 -31.55 18.45
CA THR A 877 -27.66 -31.71 19.67
C THR A 877 -26.80 -30.49 19.92
N PRO A 878 -26.46 -30.17 21.17
CA PRO A 878 -25.51 -29.10 21.46
C PRO A 878 -24.13 -29.47 20.96
N LEU A 879 -23.40 -28.49 20.50
CA LEU A 879 -21.99 -28.59 20.12
C LEU A 879 -21.30 -27.33 20.57
N SER A 880 -20.26 -27.48 21.36
CA SER A 880 -19.43 -26.34 21.80
C SER A 880 -18.00 -26.49 21.30
N PHE A 881 -17.38 -25.34 21.05
CA PHE A 881 -16.02 -25.27 20.58
C PHE A 881 -15.27 -24.19 21.39
N ALA A 882 -14.05 -24.52 21.82
CA ALA A 882 -13.22 -23.60 22.55
C ALA A 882 -11.87 -23.40 21.85
N LEU A 883 -11.39 -22.18 21.83
CA LEU A 883 -10.00 -21.84 21.56
C LEU A 883 -9.33 -21.38 22.85
N LEU A 884 -8.18 -21.94 23.11
CA LEU A 884 -7.35 -21.68 24.28
C LEU A 884 -5.97 -21.23 23.83
N ASP A 885 -5.39 -20.27 24.52
CA ASP A 885 -4.07 -19.74 24.18
C ASP A 885 -3.24 -19.56 25.46
N LEU A 886 -2.00 -19.90 25.36
CA LEU A 886 -1.03 -19.80 26.47
C LEU A 886 -0.61 -18.35 26.70
N ASP A 887 -0.98 -17.82 27.84
CA ASP A 887 -0.66 -16.44 28.19
C ASP A 887 0.86 -16.22 28.31
N HIS A 888 1.33 -15.22 27.62
CA HIS A 888 2.74 -14.81 27.65
C HIS A 888 3.76 -15.87 27.17
N PHE A 889 3.34 -16.84 26.37
CA PHE A 889 4.20 -17.93 25.88
C PHE A 889 5.47 -17.45 25.18
N LYS A 890 5.36 -16.38 24.40
CA LYS A 890 6.52 -15.74 23.79
C LYS A 890 7.60 -15.38 24.81
N ARG A 891 7.22 -14.91 25.99
CA ARG A 891 8.18 -14.57 27.05
C ARG A 891 8.89 -15.82 27.61
N ILE A 892 8.24 -16.99 27.59
CA ILE A 892 8.88 -18.24 27.94
C ILE A 892 9.96 -18.60 26.94
N ASN A 893 9.64 -18.51 25.65
CA ASN A 893 10.61 -18.72 24.59
C ASN A 893 11.79 -17.74 24.67
N ASP A 894 11.49 -16.46 24.90
CA ASP A 894 12.48 -15.39 24.97
C ASP A 894 13.37 -15.49 26.22
N THR A 895 12.82 -16.04 27.34
CA THR A 895 13.55 -16.12 28.64
C THR A 895 14.30 -17.44 28.82
N TYR A 896 13.70 -18.58 28.37
CA TYR A 896 14.24 -19.92 28.67
C TYR A 896 14.67 -20.71 27.43
N SER A 897 14.37 -20.30 26.24
CA SER A 897 14.62 -20.87 24.91
C SER A 897 13.41 -21.55 24.24
N HIS A 898 13.45 -21.67 22.94
CA HIS A 898 12.43 -22.40 22.17
C HIS A 898 12.26 -23.86 22.60
N LEU A 899 13.34 -24.51 22.99
CA LEU A 899 13.28 -25.90 23.48
C LEU A 899 12.48 -26.02 24.80
N SER A 900 12.55 -24.99 25.65
CA SER A 900 11.74 -24.92 26.88
C SER A 900 10.27 -24.64 26.56
N GLY A 901 10.01 -23.79 25.53
CA GLY A 901 8.68 -23.58 25.00
C GLY A 901 8.09 -24.84 24.38
N ASP A 902 8.86 -25.60 23.63
CA ASP A 902 8.41 -26.87 23.05
C ASP A 902 8.05 -27.89 24.14
N ARG A 903 8.87 -28.00 25.20
CA ARG A 903 8.56 -28.84 26.37
C ARG A 903 7.30 -28.37 27.09
N ALA A 904 7.12 -27.08 27.25
CA ALA A 904 5.90 -26.51 27.82
C ALA A 904 4.67 -26.90 27.01
N LEU A 905 4.72 -26.80 25.68
CA LEU A 905 3.64 -27.21 24.81
C LEU A 905 3.29 -28.69 24.94
N VAL A 906 4.29 -29.56 25.03
CA VAL A 906 4.08 -31.02 25.23
C VAL A 906 3.43 -31.32 26.59
N VAL A 907 3.92 -30.70 27.66
CA VAL A 907 3.39 -30.91 29.01
C VAL A 907 1.95 -30.41 29.10
N ILE A 908 1.68 -29.23 28.53
CA ILE A 908 0.33 -28.65 28.52
C ILE A 908 -0.62 -29.49 27.67
N ALA A 909 -0.20 -29.94 26.50
CA ALA A 909 -0.98 -30.85 25.68
C ALA A 909 -1.43 -32.10 26.49
N GLY A 910 -0.52 -32.64 27.28
CA GLY A 910 -0.81 -33.75 28.23
C GLY A 910 -1.81 -33.37 29.32
N VAL A 911 -1.65 -32.20 29.92
CA VAL A 911 -2.57 -31.70 30.99
C VAL A 911 -3.96 -31.44 30.40
N LEU A 912 -4.03 -30.76 29.26
CA LEU A 912 -5.30 -30.47 28.59
C LEU A 912 -6.06 -31.75 28.19
N THR A 913 -5.33 -32.74 27.68
CA THR A 913 -5.92 -34.05 27.31
C THR A 913 -6.41 -34.81 28.52
N ALA A 914 -5.64 -34.84 29.59
CA ALA A 914 -5.99 -35.57 30.83
C ALA A 914 -7.22 -34.92 31.50
N GLU A 915 -7.27 -33.60 31.60
CA GLU A 915 -8.36 -32.87 32.24
C GLU A 915 -9.63 -32.77 31.39
N ALA A 916 -9.48 -32.78 30.05
CA ALA A 916 -10.65 -32.88 29.17
C ALA A 916 -11.40 -34.21 29.36
N GLY A 917 -10.71 -35.26 29.82
CA GLY A 917 -11.30 -36.51 30.34
C GLY A 917 -12.27 -37.25 29.41
N GLY A 918 -12.13 -37.14 28.09
CA GLY A 918 -13.04 -37.67 27.08
C GLY A 918 -14.29 -36.86 26.85
N LEU A 919 -14.49 -35.75 27.54
CA LEU A 919 -15.60 -34.83 27.30
C LEU A 919 -15.39 -33.94 26.04
N GLY A 920 -14.15 -33.77 25.61
CA GLY A 920 -13.81 -33.01 24.44
C GLY A 920 -12.53 -33.51 23.74
N THR A 921 -12.49 -33.37 22.45
CA THR A 921 -11.31 -33.65 21.61
C THR A 921 -10.35 -32.48 21.65
N VAL A 922 -9.17 -32.66 22.21
CA VAL A 922 -8.11 -31.64 22.29
C VAL A 922 -7.22 -31.73 21.06
N ALA A 923 -6.92 -30.59 20.44
CA ALA A 923 -6.03 -30.49 19.30
C ALA A 923 -5.11 -29.29 19.43
N ARG A 924 -3.96 -29.33 18.77
CA ARG A 924 -3.12 -28.16 18.61
C ARG A 924 -3.57 -27.35 17.41
N TRP A 925 -4.06 -26.12 17.68
CA TRP A 925 -4.58 -25.23 16.65
C TRP A 925 -3.47 -24.53 15.88
N GLY A 926 -2.41 -24.12 16.55
CA GLY A 926 -1.20 -23.52 15.94
C GLY A 926 -0.35 -22.78 16.98
N GLY A 927 0.95 -22.77 16.82
CA GLY A 927 1.85 -22.08 17.75
C GLY A 927 1.62 -22.49 19.22
N GLU A 928 1.15 -21.56 20.05
CA GLU A 928 0.76 -21.71 21.45
C GLU A 928 -0.74 -21.92 21.67
N GLU A 929 -1.52 -22.08 20.59
CA GLU A 929 -2.97 -22.20 20.65
C GLU A 929 -3.42 -23.66 20.60
N PHE A 930 -4.42 -23.97 21.40
CA PHE A 930 -5.09 -25.26 21.43
C PHE A 930 -6.59 -25.10 21.17
N ALA A 931 -7.18 -26.10 20.56
CA ALA A 931 -8.63 -26.15 20.36
C ALA A 931 -9.22 -27.34 21.12
N VAL A 932 -10.42 -27.18 21.63
CA VAL A 932 -11.20 -28.25 22.23
C VAL A 932 -12.57 -28.30 21.60
N LEU A 933 -12.92 -29.46 21.04
CA LEU A 933 -14.21 -29.73 20.44
C LEU A 933 -15.05 -30.57 21.41
N PHE A 934 -16.20 -30.08 21.80
CA PHE A 934 -17.15 -30.73 22.71
C PHE A 934 -18.40 -31.14 21.94
N GLU A 935 -18.52 -32.42 21.64
CA GLU A 935 -19.74 -32.97 21.03
C GLU A 935 -20.78 -33.31 22.11
N ASN A 936 -22.03 -32.94 21.87
CA ASN A 936 -23.17 -33.12 22.76
C ASN A 936 -23.04 -32.42 24.12
N LEU A 937 -22.25 -31.37 24.22
CA LEU A 937 -22.07 -30.57 25.41
C LEU A 937 -22.57 -29.14 25.18
N ALA A 938 -23.43 -28.65 26.05
CA ALA A 938 -23.92 -27.27 26.02
C ALA A 938 -22.86 -26.27 26.54
N LEU A 939 -23.10 -24.98 26.30
CA LEU A 939 -22.14 -23.90 26.61
C LEU A 939 -21.66 -23.92 28.08
N ASP A 940 -22.60 -24.03 29.01
CA ASP A 940 -22.26 -23.96 30.44
C ASP A 940 -21.37 -25.12 30.90
N GLU A 941 -21.62 -26.33 30.40
CA GLU A 941 -20.83 -27.54 30.70
C GLU A 941 -19.45 -27.46 30.02
N ALA A 942 -19.41 -27.01 28.75
CA ALA A 942 -18.17 -26.82 28.00
C ALA A 942 -17.30 -25.73 28.66
N ARG A 943 -17.93 -24.64 29.13
CA ARG A 943 -17.26 -23.55 29.84
C ARG A 943 -16.71 -24.06 31.19
N ALA A 944 -17.50 -24.84 31.96
CA ALA A 944 -17.03 -25.43 33.20
C ALA A 944 -15.83 -26.38 32.96
N CYS A 945 -15.82 -27.12 31.84
CA CYS A 945 -14.68 -27.93 31.45
C CYS A 945 -13.46 -27.03 31.15
N CYS A 946 -13.63 -25.99 30.38
CA CYS A 946 -12.53 -25.06 30.03
C CYS A 946 -11.97 -24.34 31.28
N GLU A 947 -12.80 -24.02 32.26
CA GLU A 947 -12.32 -23.49 33.55
C GLU A 947 -11.47 -24.48 34.30
N ARG A 948 -11.83 -25.79 34.34
CA ARG A 948 -10.96 -26.82 34.93
C ARG A 948 -9.63 -26.93 34.18
N LEU A 949 -9.66 -26.86 32.82
CA LEU A 949 -8.44 -26.84 32.01
C LEU A 949 -7.57 -25.64 32.39
N ARG A 950 -8.16 -24.46 32.53
CA ARG A 950 -7.48 -23.24 32.97
C ARG A 950 -6.81 -23.43 34.34
N GLU A 951 -7.58 -23.88 35.33
CA GLU A 951 -7.08 -24.12 36.66
C GLU A 951 -5.99 -25.20 36.73
N ALA A 952 -6.10 -26.24 35.89
CA ALA A 952 -5.10 -27.30 35.84
C ALA A 952 -3.76 -26.75 35.30
N VAL A 953 -3.82 -25.89 34.29
CA VAL A 953 -2.62 -25.23 33.76
C VAL A 953 -2.04 -24.24 34.77
N GLU A 954 -2.89 -23.50 35.50
CA GLU A 954 -2.45 -22.55 36.53
C GLU A 954 -1.76 -23.23 37.73
N ARG A 955 -2.16 -24.45 38.02
CA ARG A 955 -1.58 -25.28 39.09
C ARG A 955 -0.33 -26.08 38.62
N LEU A 956 -0.01 -26.03 37.36
CA LEU A 956 1.09 -26.79 36.80
C LEU A 956 2.44 -26.35 37.38
N ASP A 957 3.20 -27.31 37.91
CA ASP A 957 4.58 -27.05 38.29
C ASP A 957 5.49 -26.98 37.06
N CYS A 958 5.91 -25.79 36.76
CA CYS A 958 6.76 -25.49 35.61
C CYS A 958 8.27 -25.59 35.91
N SER A 959 8.66 -25.99 37.12
CA SER A 959 10.06 -25.98 37.58
C SER A 959 11.01 -26.77 36.69
N ALA A 960 10.51 -27.82 36.03
CA ALA A 960 11.27 -28.69 35.14
C ALA A 960 11.70 -28.05 33.80
N PHE A 961 11.03 -27.00 33.32
CA PHE A 961 11.32 -26.38 32.02
C PHE A 961 11.30 -24.85 32.06
N ALA A 962 10.66 -24.23 33.07
CA ALA A 962 10.62 -22.78 33.26
C ALA A 962 10.60 -22.43 34.78
N PRO A 963 11.74 -22.57 35.49
CA PRO A 963 11.80 -22.41 36.95
C PRO A 963 11.34 -20.99 37.39
N GLY A 964 10.40 -20.94 38.32
CA GLY A 964 9.86 -19.67 38.85
C GLY A 964 8.78 -19.04 37.98
N TRP A 965 8.37 -19.66 36.89
CA TRP A 965 7.27 -19.20 36.04
C TRP A 965 5.96 -19.88 36.43
N LYS A 966 4.87 -19.11 36.40
CA LYS A 966 3.52 -19.65 36.49
C LYS A 966 2.84 -19.52 35.13
N MET A 967 2.29 -20.61 34.66
CA MET A 967 1.59 -20.63 33.37
C MET A 967 0.11 -20.38 33.57
N SER A 968 -0.48 -19.74 32.64
CA SER A 968 -1.94 -19.61 32.57
C SER A 968 -2.41 -19.70 31.11
N ILE A 969 -3.66 -19.98 30.95
CA ILE A 969 -4.31 -19.96 29.62
C ILE A 969 -5.51 -19.05 29.67
N SER A 970 -5.74 -18.40 28.57
CA SER A 970 -6.98 -17.66 28.28
C SER A 970 -7.77 -18.42 27.23
N GLY A 971 -9.08 -18.35 27.30
CA GLY A 971 -9.90 -19.09 26.33
C GLY A 971 -11.23 -18.41 26.02
N GLY A 972 -11.72 -18.71 24.83
CA GLY A 972 -13.07 -18.37 24.39
C GLY A 972 -13.84 -19.63 24.03
N VAL A 973 -15.00 -19.86 24.64
CA VAL A 973 -15.86 -21.03 24.38
C VAL A 973 -17.20 -20.56 23.84
N VAL A 974 -17.68 -21.26 22.83
CA VAL A 974 -18.91 -20.89 22.09
C VAL A 974 -19.72 -22.14 21.78
N GLU A 975 -21.02 -22.02 21.92
CA GLU A 975 -21.98 -23.05 21.48
C GLU A 975 -22.51 -22.73 20.08
N ARG A 976 -22.84 -23.76 19.33
CA ARG A 976 -23.37 -23.70 17.95
C ARG A 976 -24.69 -22.93 17.79
N THR A 977 -25.48 -22.77 18.83
CA THR A 977 -26.84 -22.26 18.76
C THR A 977 -26.91 -20.89 18.07
N GLY A 978 -27.70 -20.81 16.99
CA GLY A 978 -27.85 -19.60 16.16
C GLY A 978 -26.75 -19.33 15.13
N LEU A 979 -25.78 -20.22 14.98
CA LEU A 979 -24.71 -20.06 14.01
C LEU A 979 -24.99 -20.88 12.72
N ALA A 980 -24.74 -20.25 11.56
CA ALA A 980 -25.09 -20.81 10.26
C ALA A 980 -24.07 -21.85 9.73
N TYR A 981 -22.78 -21.73 10.13
CA TYR A 981 -21.70 -22.61 9.67
C TYR A 981 -20.56 -22.63 10.70
N TYR A 982 -19.75 -23.68 10.68
CA TYR A 982 -18.73 -23.94 11.70
C TYR A 982 -17.62 -22.88 11.78
N GLU A 983 -17.29 -22.19 10.67
CA GLU A 983 -16.30 -21.11 10.68
C GLU A 983 -16.74 -19.92 11.54
N LYS A 984 -18.04 -19.67 11.64
CA LYS A 984 -18.57 -18.65 12.57
C LYS A 984 -18.44 -19.07 14.03
N LEU A 985 -18.51 -20.38 14.31
CA LEU A 985 -18.26 -20.92 15.63
C LEU A 985 -16.79 -20.66 16.02
N VAL A 986 -15.88 -20.96 15.10
CA VAL A 986 -14.44 -20.71 15.31
C VAL A 986 -14.14 -19.22 15.48
N SER A 987 -14.70 -18.37 14.58
CA SER A 987 -14.48 -16.91 14.65
C SER A 987 -14.98 -16.32 15.97
N ARG A 988 -16.12 -16.78 16.49
CA ARG A 988 -16.67 -16.28 17.74
C ARG A 988 -15.91 -16.76 18.97
N ALA A 989 -15.35 -17.99 18.91
CA ALA A 989 -14.44 -18.47 19.95
C ALA A 989 -13.15 -17.64 20.00
N ASP A 990 -12.64 -17.23 18.84
CA ASP A 990 -11.48 -16.36 18.73
C ASP A 990 -11.76 -14.94 19.27
N ASP A 991 -12.92 -14.35 18.93
CA ASP A 991 -13.35 -13.06 19.49
C ASP A 991 -13.40 -13.07 21.03
N LEU A 992 -13.91 -14.16 21.61
CA LEU A 992 -14.00 -14.35 23.05
C LEU A 992 -12.63 -14.60 23.69
N LEU A 993 -11.77 -15.36 23.02
CA LEU A 993 -10.37 -15.53 23.43
C LEU A 993 -9.63 -14.19 23.43
N TYR A 994 -9.85 -13.38 22.41
CA TYR A 994 -9.29 -12.03 22.36
C TYR A 994 -9.82 -11.14 23.49
N ALA A 995 -11.12 -11.23 23.82
CA ALA A 995 -11.71 -10.54 24.96
C ALA A 995 -11.09 -11.00 26.28
N ALA A 996 -10.90 -12.32 26.48
CA ALA A 996 -10.25 -12.89 27.65
C ALA A 996 -8.83 -12.32 27.86
N LYS A 997 -8.09 -12.18 26.76
CA LYS A 997 -6.73 -11.59 26.77
C LYS A 997 -6.74 -10.10 27.13
N ARG A 998 -7.74 -9.34 26.69
CA ARG A 998 -7.87 -7.89 26.99
C ARG A 998 -8.31 -7.60 28.42
N GLU A 999 -9.16 -8.44 28.99
CA GLU A 999 -9.70 -8.25 30.33
C GLU A 999 -8.77 -8.73 31.45
N GLY A 1000 -7.54 -9.05 31.16
CA GLY A 1000 -6.52 -9.36 32.15
C GLY A 1000 -6.00 -10.80 32.12
N ARG A 1001 -6.36 -11.55 31.09
CA ARG A 1001 -5.90 -12.96 30.88
C ARG A 1001 -6.34 -13.93 31.98
N ASN A 1002 -5.83 -15.17 31.92
CA ASN A 1002 -6.08 -16.26 32.86
C ASN A 1002 -7.57 -16.45 33.16
N ARG A 1003 -8.39 -16.51 32.08
CA ARG A 1003 -9.86 -16.66 32.21
C ARG A 1003 -10.47 -17.28 30.96
N ILE A 1004 -11.64 -17.84 31.15
CA ILE A 1004 -12.48 -18.37 30.07
C ILE A 1004 -13.70 -17.48 29.86
N MET A 1005 -13.85 -17.02 28.65
CA MET A 1005 -15.01 -16.24 28.17
C MET A 1005 -15.95 -17.15 27.38
N GLY A 1006 -17.25 -17.02 27.58
CA GLY A 1006 -18.25 -17.83 26.91
C GLY A 1006 -19.63 -17.25 26.91
#